data_8ccc83230371a43e30b71eb1e4dde278
#
_entry.id   8ccc83230371a43e30b71eb1e4dde278
#
_cell.length_a   1.000
_cell.length_b   1.000
_cell.length_c   1.000
_cell.angle_alpha   90.00
_cell.angle_beta   90.00
_cell.angle_gamma   90.00
#
_symmetry.space_group_name_H-M   'P 1'
#
loop_
_entity.id
_entity.type
_entity.pdbx_description
1 polymer ?
#
loop_
_entity_poly.entity_id
_entity_poly.type
_entity_poly.pdbx_seq_one_letter_code
_entity_poly.pdbx_strand_id
1 'polypeptide(L)'
;AGVFLFRNEQLPGRGPMLYRGIGFVLTIATSSGLATLHFEAAAMRETAGGILGQLVGRGLTNVLGLLGATVLLLVLWLAAVSLATGVSWVGVMDRTGRIVYTALTHLNSFAARVRIWLEGRRAKQQRQELVTKVRSKSKASAPRIEPTIEKVEVSARAEREKERERQVPLFEPPASAELPSLSLLDDPPPKEGGYSAEALEAMSRLVELKLADFGIEAEVVAVHPGPVVTRFELKPAAGVKSSQISSLAKDLARSLATVSVRVVEIIPGKPYVGLEIPNEVREIVALGEIVKSQAYDELKSPLTLALGKDIGGQPVVADLARMPHLLIAGTTGSGKSVGLNAMVLSLLYKSTPEQVRLIMIDPKMLELSVYEGIPHLLAPVVTDMKQAANALRWCVAEMERRYALMAGLGVRHLSSYNKKVSEAATKGQPLLDPTWKPDPLEEGGTAPELQTLPFIVIIIDELADMMMMVGKKVEELIARLAQKARASGIHMIVATQRPSVDVITGLIKANIPCRIAFQVSAKVDSRTILDQMGAEHLLGHGDMLYLPSGTSMPTRVHGAFVSDNEVHSVVKALRASGSPSYIEDVLDGPAGDVPGLPPEEAAPGELDGEQDPLYDQAVRIVTETRKASISGIQRRLKIGYNRAARMVETMEEAGIVGSLQTNGFREVLAPPPPGAD
;
A
#
# COMPACT_ATOMS: atom_id res chain seq x y z
N ALA A 1 13.10 -36.43 22.72
CA ALA A 1 13.86 -35.21 23.06
C ALA A 1 14.21 -34.38 21.83
N GLY A 2 14.73 -34.98 20.76
CA GLY A 2 15.14 -34.24 19.55
C GLY A 2 14.00 -33.47 18.86
N VAL A 3 12.78 -33.99 18.86
CA VAL A 3 11.61 -33.33 18.26
C VAL A 3 11.14 -32.10 19.05
N PHE A 4 11.36 -32.08 20.38
CA PHE A 4 10.98 -30.97 21.25
C PHE A 4 11.97 -29.79 21.23
N LEU A 5 13.21 -30.01 20.82
CA LEU A 5 14.20 -28.94 20.63
C LEU A 5 13.81 -27.95 19.54
N PHE A 6 12.98 -28.39 18.57
CA PHE A 6 12.62 -27.64 17.39
C PHE A 6 11.13 -27.20 17.32
N ARG A 7 10.27 -27.70 18.22
CA ARG A 7 8.85 -27.36 18.24
C ARG A 7 8.49 -26.43 19.41
N ASN A 8 7.80 -25.36 19.13
CA ASN A 8 7.38 -24.33 20.09
C ASN A 8 6.04 -24.68 20.76
N GLU A 9 5.74 -25.98 20.98
CA GLU A 9 4.49 -26.45 21.58
C GLU A 9 4.66 -26.85 23.06
N GLN A 10 3.74 -26.34 23.89
CA GLN A 10 3.66 -26.74 25.30
C GLN A 10 3.11 -28.16 25.42
N LEU A 11 3.74 -28.99 26.27
CA LEU A 11 3.32 -30.36 26.54
C LEU A 11 1.92 -30.40 27.20
N PRO A 12 0.92 -31.09 26.63
CA PRO A 12 -0.37 -31.24 27.28
C PRO A 12 -0.37 -32.38 28.31
N GLY A 13 -0.91 -32.14 29.53
CA GLY A 13 -1.32 -33.17 30.47
C GLY A 13 -0.41 -33.42 31.67
N ARG A 14 -0.88 -34.21 32.61
CA ARG A 14 -0.33 -34.51 33.95
C ARG A 14 1.08 -35.19 34.04
N GLY A 15 1.81 -35.33 32.93
CA GLY A 15 3.19 -35.82 32.86
C GLY A 15 4.34 -34.79 33.05
N PRO A 16 4.13 -33.45 33.17
CA PRO A 16 5.24 -32.50 33.11
C PRO A 16 6.18 -32.54 34.29
N MET A 17 5.73 -33.00 35.47
CA MET A 17 6.57 -33.00 36.72
C MET A 17 7.60 -34.10 36.70
N LEU A 18 7.27 -35.27 36.19
CA LEU A 18 8.21 -36.42 36.06
C LEU A 18 9.30 -36.09 35.01
N TYR A 19 8.94 -35.57 33.87
CA TYR A 19 9.91 -35.22 32.84
C TYR A 19 10.82 -34.07 33.28
N ARG A 20 10.31 -33.09 34.01
CA ARG A 20 11.11 -31.99 34.58
C ARG A 20 12.09 -32.53 35.64
N GLY A 21 11.65 -33.47 36.50
CA GLY A 21 12.52 -34.13 37.45
C GLY A 21 13.65 -34.91 36.79
N ILE A 22 13.35 -35.70 35.75
CA ILE A 22 14.36 -36.42 34.96
C ILE A 22 15.30 -35.40 34.27
N GLY A 23 14.78 -34.35 33.68
CA GLY A 23 15.56 -33.29 33.07
C GLY A 23 16.51 -32.60 34.04
N PHE A 24 16.06 -32.33 35.27
CA PHE A 24 16.87 -31.75 36.35
C PHE A 24 18.04 -32.67 36.76
N VAL A 25 17.77 -33.94 36.99
CA VAL A 25 18.81 -34.93 37.35
C VAL A 25 19.83 -35.08 36.22
N LEU A 26 19.39 -35.15 34.96
CA LEU A 26 20.25 -35.20 33.78
C LEU A 26 21.09 -33.92 33.63
N THR A 27 20.53 -32.77 33.93
CA THR A 27 21.26 -31.50 33.89
C THR A 27 22.39 -31.49 34.90
N ILE A 28 22.16 -31.95 36.14
CA ILE A 28 23.21 -32.05 37.16
C ILE A 28 24.30 -33.03 36.70
N ALA A 29 23.90 -34.21 36.22
CA ALA A 29 24.87 -35.25 35.81
C ALA A 29 25.75 -34.79 34.65
N THR A 30 25.14 -34.17 33.62
CA THR A 30 25.88 -33.68 32.44
C THR A 30 26.72 -32.46 32.76
N SER A 31 26.23 -31.52 33.59
CA SER A 31 27.01 -30.37 34.08
C SER A 31 28.22 -30.80 34.88
N SER A 32 28.05 -31.76 35.80
CA SER A 32 29.17 -32.33 36.62
C SER A 32 30.19 -33.04 35.73
N GLY A 33 29.72 -33.78 34.69
CA GLY A 33 30.58 -34.43 33.71
C GLY A 33 31.41 -33.42 32.91
N LEU A 34 30.78 -32.38 32.38
CA LEU A 34 31.46 -31.28 31.65
C LEU A 34 32.45 -30.53 32.56
N ALA A 35 32.05 -30.24 33.80
CA ALA A 35 32.93 -29.57 34.76
C ALA A 35 34.20 -30.37 35.02
N THR A 36 34.09 -31.71 35.13
CA THR A 36 35.27 -32.60 35.35
C THR A 36 36.21 -32.62 34.14
N LEU A 37 35.67 -32.44 32.91
CA LEU A 37 36.47 -32.50 31.68
C LEU A 37 37.19 -31.19 31.36
N HIS A 38 36.64 -30.04 31.79
CA HIS A 38 37.11 -28.73 31.33
C HIS A 38 37.56 -27.78 32.44
N PHE A 39 37.32 -28.09 33.72
CA PHE A 39 37.74 -27.23 34.82
C PHE A 39 38.68 -27.97 35.76
N GLU A 40 39.83 -27.37 36.07
CA GLU A 40 40.75 -27.83 37.10
C GLU A 40 40.44 -27.16 38.44
N ALA A 41 40.16 -27.96 39.46
CA ALA A 41 39.91 -27.42 40.79
C ALA A 41 41.25 -27.30 41.57
N ALA A 42 41.81 -26.11 41.61
CA ALA A 42 43.11 -25.84 42.24
C ALA A 42 43.14 -26.03 43.78
N ALA A 43 42.01 -26.19 44.44
CA ALA A 43 41.91 -26.22 45.92
C ALA A 43 41.25 -27.47 46.52
N MET A 44 40.78 -28.41 45.69
CA MET A 44 40.12 -29.63 46.22
C MET A 44 40.84 -30.90 45.76
N ARG A 45 40.87 -31.95 46.66
CA ARG A 45 41.44 -33.26 46.36
C ARG A 45 40.69 -34.02 45.24
N GLU A 46 39.55 -33.52 44.79
CA GLU A 46 38.70 -34.12 43.78
C GLU A 46 38.50 -33.15 42.58
N THR A 47 38.12 -33.71 41.44
CA THR A 47 37.85 -32.91 40.19
C THR A 47 36.68 -31.94 40.38
N ALA A 48 36.63 -30.88 39.60
CA ALA A 48 35.61 -29.82 39.66
C ALA A 48 34.15 -30.32 39.59
N GLY A 49 33.91 -31.52 39.05
CA GLY A 49 32.59 -32.15 38.97
C GLY A 49 32.27 -33.16 40.07
N GLY A 50 33.18 -33.37 41.04
CA GLY A 50 33.02 -34.35 42.11
C GLY A 50 32.93 -35.80 41.62
N ILE A 51 32.48 -36.71 42.51
CA ILE A 51 32.37 -38.16 42.22
C ILE A 51 31.44 -38.41 40.98
N LEU A 52 30.33 -37.72 40.92
CA LEU A 52 29.38 -37.87 39.83
C LEU A 52 29.98 -37.43 38.49
N GLY A 53 30.74 -36.36 38.49
CA GLY A 53 31.44 -35.86 37.31
C GLY A 53 32.55 -36.78 36.83
N GLN A 54 33.28 -37.40 37.78
CA GLN A 54 34.30 -38.43 37.47
C GLN A 54 33.69 -39.64 36.81
N LEU A 55 32.59 -40.16 37.37
CA LEU A 55 31.93 -41.36 36.85
C LEU A 55 31.34 -41.12 35.42
N VAL A 56 30.69 -40.00 35.20
CA VAL A 56 30.10 -39.64 33.91
C VAL A 56 31.16 -39.16 32.90
N GLY A 57 32.02 -38.22 33.32
CA GLY A 57 33.03 -37.61 32.45
C GLY A 57 34.11 -38.60 32.03
N ARG A 58 34.79 -39.26 32.99
CA ARG A 58 35.84 -40.24 32.68
C ARG A 58 35.29 -41.50 32.04
N GLY A 59 34.08 -41.96 32.45
CA GLY A 59 33.44 -43.10 31.82
C GLY A 59 33.20 -42.89 30.32
N LEU A 60 32.71 -41.73 29.95
CA LEU A 60 32.48 -41.37 28.55
C LEU A 60 33.80 -41.09 27.80
N THR A 61 34.79 -40.48 28.43
CA THR A 61 36.09 -40.21 27.82
C THR A 61 36.83 -41.46 27.44
N ASN A 62 36.72 -42.52 28.24
CA ASN A 62 37.36 -43.82 27.98
C ASN A 62 36.77 -44.50 26.73
N VAL A 63 35.52 -44.23 26.37
CA VAL A 63 34.84 -44.86 25.22
C VAL A 63 34.90 -43.98 23.96
N LEU A 64 34.74 -42.65 24.12
CA LEU A 64 34.56 -41.74 23.01
C LEU A 64 35.71 -40.73 22.82
N GLY A 65 36.73 -40.79 23.68
CA GLY A 65 37.77 -39.76 23.73
C GLY A 65 37.23 -38.43 24.28
N LEU A 66 38.16 -37.49 24.57
CA LEU A 66 37.82 -36.20 25.19
C LEU A 66 36.84 -35.37 24.34
N LEU A 67 37.08 -35.26 23.01
CA LEU A 67 36.23 -34.50 22.10
C LEU A 67 34.84 -35.13 21.97
N GLY A 68 34.76 -36.47 21.80
CA GLY A 68 33.48 -37.16 21.67
C GLY A 68 32.65 -37.08 22.94
N ALA A 69 33.27 -37.26 24.12
CA ALA A 69 32.60 -37.11 25.40
C ALA A 69 32.10 -35.70 25.65
N THR A 70 32.88 -34.67 25.29
CA THR A 70 32.48 -33.26 25.42
C THR A 70 31.26 -32.92 24.55
N VAL A 71 31.30 -33.29 23.26
CA VAL A 71 30.17 -33.03 22.33
C VAL A 71 28.92 -33.76 22.78
N LEU A 72 29.04 -35.05 23.17
CA LEU A 72 27.88 -35.81 23.63
C LEU A 72 27.29 -35.23 24.92
N LEU A 73 28.11 -34.89 25.90
CA LEU A 73 27.65 -34.27 27.16
C LEU A 73 27.02 -32.90 26.92
N LEU A 74 27.54 -32.11 25.99
CA LEU A 74 26.99 -30.80 25.65
C LEU A 74 25.61 -30.91 24.97
N VAL A 75 25.45 -31.86 24.06
CA VAL A 75 24.15 -32.15 23.42
C VAL A 75 23.12 -32.64 24.42
N LEU A 76 23.54 -33.58 25.32
CA LEU A 76 22.68 -34.08 26.39
C LEU A 76 22.33 -32.99 27.40
N TRP A 77 23.24 -32.09 27.71
CA TRP A 77 23.02 -30.95 28.61
C TRP A 77 21.99 -29.98 28.01
N LEU A 78 22.14 -29.62 26.74
CA LEU A 78 21.14 -28.75 26.03
C LEU A 78 19.74 -29.38 26.03
N ALA A 79 19.66 -30.70 25.77
CA ALA A 79 18.41 -31.44 25.83
C ALA A 79 17.84 -31.53 27.28
N ALA A 80 18.69 -31.79 28.27
CA ALA A 80 18.30 -31.89 29.67
C ALA A 80 17.78 -30.55 30.23
N VAL A 81 18.45 -29.44 29.92
CA VAL A 81 18.00 -28.07 30.27
C VAL A 81 16.64 -27.76 29.62
N SER A 82 16.45 -28.12 28.37
CA SER A 82 15.14 -27.95 27.71
C SER A 82 14.04 -28.76 28.37
N LEU A 83 14.36 -29.99 28.79
CA LEU A 83 13.41 -30.87 29.46
C LEU A 83 13.08 -30.38 30.89
N ALA A 84 14.07 -29.87 31.61
CA ALA A 84 13.93 -29.36 32.99
C ALA A 84 13.14 -28.04 33.04
N THR A 85 13.45 -27.12 32.14
CA THR A 85 12.92 -25.74 32.15
C THR A 85 11.72 -25.53 31.21
N GLY A 86 11.54 -26.40 30.20
CA GLY A 86 10.55 -26.23 29.14
C GLY A 86 10.93 -25.16 28.11
N VAL A 87 12.15 -24.63 28.15
CA VAL A 87 12.63 -23.58 27.27
C VAL A 87 13.07 -24.17 25.93
N SER A 88 12.54 -23.63 24.83
CA SER A 88 13.01 -23.94 23.49
C SER A 88 14.23 -23.07 23.14
N TRP A 89 15.36 -23.69 22.83
CA TRP A 89 16.58 -22.98 22.39
C TRP A 89 16.37 -22.15 21.14
N VAL A 90 15.52 -22.63 20.22
CA VAL A 90 15.11 -21.87 19.01
C VAL A 90 14.35 -20.60 19.41
N GLY A 91 13.46 -20.70 20.40
CA GLY A 91 12.73 -19.51 20.91
C GLY A 91 13.66 -18.51 21.64
N VAL A 92 14.70 -18.98 22.30
CA VAL A 92 15.72 -18.10 22.91
C VAL A 92 16.55 -17.42 21.82
N MET A 93 17.01 -18.17 20.81
CA MET A 93 17.76 -17.61 19.68
C MET A 93 16.92 -16.58 18.89
N ASP A 94 15.64 -16.84 18.69
CA ASP A 94 14.73 -15.95 17.98
C ASP A 94 14.44 -14.66 18.78
N ARG A 95 14.31 -14.77 20.11
CA ARG A 95 14.17 -13.58 20.97
C ARG A 95 15.44 -12.75 21.02
N THR A 96 16.60 -13.40 21.23
CA THR A 96 17.90 -12.71 21.23
C THR A 96 18.19 -12.11 19.86
N GLY A 97 17.92 -12.83 18.78
CA GLY A 97 18.06 -12.33 17.43
C GLY A 97 17.19 -11.09 17.16
N ARG A 98 15.92 -11.10 17.59
CA ARG A 98 15.03 -9.94 17.52
C ARG A 98 15.55 -8.74 18.32
N ILE A 99 15.99 -8.95 19.55
CA ILE A 99 16.52 -7.87 20.40
C ILE A 99 17.77 -7.26 19.76
N VAL A 100 18.71 -8.10 19.31
CA VAL A 100 19.94 -7.64 18.64
C VAL A 100 19.62 -6.93 17.34
N TYR A 101 18.72 -7.47 16.52
CA TYR A 101 18.30 -6.84 15.27
C TYR A 101 17.64 -5.47 15.51
N THR A 102 16.72 -5.39 16.48
CA THR A 102 16.05 -4.14 16.85
C THR A 102 17.06 -3.13 17.42
N ALA A 103 17.98 -3.57 18.25
CA ALA A 103 19.04 -2.70 18.79
C ALA A 103 19.96 -2.17 17.68
N LEU A 104 20.36 -3.04 16.74
CA LEU A 104 21.19 -2.63 15.59
C LEU A 104 20.47 -1.67 14.64
N THR A 105 19.18 -1.89 14.37
CA THR A 105 18.38 -0.98 13.55
C THR A 105 18.21 0.39 14.22
N HIS A 106 17.95 0.43 15.53
CA HIS A 106 17.91 1.68 16.29
C HIS A 106 19.28 2.37 16.36
N LEU A 107 20.36 1.62 16.53
CA LEU A 107 21.72 2.17 16.55
C LEU A 107 22.10 2.77 15.19
N ASN A 108 21.79 2.06 14.09
CA ASN A 108 22.01 2.56 12.73
C ASN A 108 21.18 3.81 12.44
N SER A 109 19.90 3.84 12.85
CA SER A 109 19.04 5.02 12.65
C SER A 109 19.48 6.20 13.50
N PHE A 110 20.00 5.95 14.72
CA PHE A 110 20.59 6.98 15.56
C PHE A 110 21.90 7.51 14.98
N ALA A 111 22.79 6.61 14.56
CA ALA A 111 24.06 6.99 13.93
C ALA A 111 23.83 7.80 12.62
N ALA A 112 22.83 7.40 11.83
CA ALA A 112 22.46 8.16 10.62
C ALA A 112 21.95 9.58 10.98
N ARG A 113 21.08 9.71 12.00
CA ARG A 113 20.60 11.04 12.48
C ARG A 113 21.73 11.91 13.01
N VAL A 114 22.64 11.33 13.81
CA VAL A 114 23.81 12.05 14.32
C VAL A 114 24.75 12.47 13.17
N ARG A 115 24.95 11.61 12.18
CA ARG A 115 25.77 11.92 11.01
C ARG A 115 25.17 13.07 10.19
N ILE A 116 23.87 13.02 9.90
CA ILE A 116 23.14 14.08 9.19
C ILE A 116 23.22 15.40 9.98
N TRP A 117 23.05 15.36 11.29
CA TRP A 117 23.16 16.53 12.14
C TRP A 117 24.58 17.13 12.17
N LEU A 118 25.61 16.29 12.25
CA LEU A 118 27.00 16.74 12.20
C LEU A 118 27.39 17.30 10.82
N GLU A 119 26.95 16.63 9.75
CA GLU A 119 27.17 17.11 8.37
C GLU A 119 26.45 18.44 8.13
N GLY A 120 25.22 18.59 8.61
CA GLY A 120 24.48 19.87 8.56
C GLY A 120 25.16 20.99 9.35
N ARG A 121 25.71 20.71 10.54
CA ARG A 121 26.48 21.71 11.30
C ARG A 121 27.77 22.14 10.58
N ARG A 122 28.53 21.18 10.02
CA ARG A 122 29.75 21.48 9.25
C ARG A 122 29.44 22.30 7.99
N ALA A 123 28.38 21.91 7.28
CA ALA A 123 27.91 22.64 6.11
C ALA A 123 27.48 24.07 6.46
N LYS A 124 26.80 24.24 7.60
CA LYS A 124 26.39 25.58 8.09
C LYS A 124 27.59 26.47 8.43
N GLN A 125 28.61 25.93 9.09
CA GLN A 125 29.84 26.68 9.39
C GLN A 125 30.60 27.08 8.12
N GLN A 126 30.79 26.15 7.19
CA GLN A 126 31.46 26.42 5.91
C GLN A 126 30.67 27.45 5.08
N ARG A 127 29.34 27.38 5.08
CA ARG A 127 28.48 28.36 4.41
C ARG A 127 28.59 29.75 5.05
N GLN A 128 28.63 29.85 6.38
CA GLN A 128 28.80 31.12 7.08
C GLN A 128 30.15 31.79 6.81
N GLU A 129 31.23 30.98 6.72
CA GLU A 129 32.57 31.49 6.37
C GLU A 129 32.64 32.01 4.94
N LEU A 130 32.00 31.27 3.97
CA LEU A 130 31.92 31.68 2.57
C LEU A 130 31.01 32.90 2.38
N VAL A 131 29.89 32.98 3.11
CA VAL A 131 29.01 34.16 3.11
C VAL A 131 29.76 35.42 3.52
N THR A 132 30.61 35.32 4.53
CA THR A 132 31.43 36.47 5.01
C THR A 132 32.49 36.86 3.98
N LYS A 133 33.11 35.88 3.27
CA LYS A 133 34.11 36.14 2.20
C LYS A 133 33.49 36.69 0.92
N VAL A 134 32.28 36.23 0.55
CA VAL A 134 31.57 36.73 -0.64
C VAL A 134 30.99 38.12 -0.41
N ARG A 135 30.51 38.43 0.82
CA ARG A 135 29.98 39.76 1.19
C ARG A 135 31.04 40.88 1.04
N SER A 136 32.31 40.51 1.11
CA SER A 136 33.43 41.50 0.99
C SER A 136 33.82 41.76 -0.47
N LYS A 137 33.36 40.97 -1.46
CA LYS A 137 33.87 41.01 -2.84
C LYS A 137 32.92 41.51 -3.94
N SER A 138 31.66 41.83 -3.70
CA SER A 138 30.79 42.22 -4.82
C SER A 138 29.69 43.24 -4.50
N LYS A 139 29.74 44.34 -5.27
CA LYS A 139 28.60 45.21 -5.62
C LYS A 139 28.05 44.74 -6.98
N ALA A 140 27.64 43.49 -7.11
CA ALA A 140 26.97 43.00 -8.29
C ALA A 140 25.44 43.01 -8.04
N SER A 141 24.63 43.16 -9.09
CA SER A 141 23.17 43.15 -9.06
C SER A 141 22.67 41.98 -8.25
N ALA A 142 21.85 42.25 -7.23
CA ALA A 142 21.24 41.17 -6.45
C ALA A 142 20.23 40.38 -7.27
N PRO A 143 20.23 39.04 -7.17
CA PRO A 143 19.23 38.23 -7.85
C PRO A 143 17.82 38.60 -7.36
N ARG A 144 16.84 38.52 -8.26
CA ARG A 144 15.45 38.74 -7.91
C ARG A 144 14.98 37.60 -7.00
N ILE A 145 14.81 37.89 -5.72
CA ILE A 145 14.18 36.97 -4.79
C ILE A 145 12.69 37.14 -4.99
N GLU A 146 12.03 36.10 -5.52
CA GLU A 146 10.58 36.07 -5.60
C GLU A 146 10.07 35.48 -4.27
N PRO A 147 9.57 36.35 -3.35
CA PRO A 147 9.03 35.84 -2.10
C PRO A 147 7.73 35.15 -2.42
N THR A 148 7.65 33.86 -2.20
CA THR A 148 6.31 33.30 -2.25
C THR A 148 6.22 32.01 -1.48
N ILE A 149 5.88 32.10 -0.24
CA ILE A 149 4.98 31.13 0.36
C ILE A 149 3.67 31.88 0.50
N GLU A 150 2.84 31.92 -0.55
CA GLU A 150 1.44 32.32 -0.42
C GLU A 150 0.80 31.41 0.63
N LYS A 151 0.05 31.98 1.57
CA LYS A 151 -0.67 31.19 2.55
C LYS A 151 -1.67 30.33 1.81
N VAL A 152 -1.69 29.03 2.09
CA VAL A 152 -2.70 28.11 1.58
C VAL A 152 -4.07 28.65 2.02
N GLU A 153 -4.93 28.93 1.06
CA GLU A 153 -6.29 29.39 1.35
C GLU A 153 -7.09 28.22 1.93
N VAL A 154 -7.68 28.48 3.11
CA VAL A 154 -8.49 27.48 3.84
C VAL A 154 -9.88 27.43 3.23
N SER A 155 -10.44 26.23 3.09
CA SER A 155 -11.77 26.04 2.53
C SER A 155 -12.88 26.49 3.46
N ALA A 156 -13.99 26.93 2.89
CA ALA A 156 -15.20 27.30 3.64
C ALA A 156 -15.77 26.11 4.47
N ARG A 157 -15.52 24.87 4.04
CA ARG A 157 -15.85 23.64 4.78
C ARG A 157 -15.03 23.55 6.07
N ALA A 158 -13.72 23.74 5.98
CA ALA A 158 -12.81 23.67 7.12
C ALA A 158 -13.09 24.79 8.15
N GLU A 159 -13.46 25.99 7.69
CA GLU A 159 -13.88 27.08 8.57
C GLU A 159 -15.17 26.75 9.32
N ARG A 160 -16.18 26.21 8.64
CA ARG A 160 -17.45 25.81 9.26
C ARG A 160 -17.28 24.66 10.26
N GLU A 161 -16.44 23.67 9.98
CA GLU A 161 -16.16 22.59 10.92
C GLU A 161 -15.44 23.13 12.16
N LYS A 162 -14.47 24.02 12.00
CA LYS A 162 -13.76 24.67 13.10
C LYS A 162 -14.69 25.54 13.98
N GLU A 163 -15.71 26.18 13.38
CA GLU A 163 -16.75 26.88 14.12
C GLU A 163 -17.68 25.93 14.88
N ARG A 164 -18.08 24.80 14.27
CA ARG A 164 -18.89 23.76 14.91
C ARG A 164 -18.16 23.11 16.08
N GLU A 165 -16.87 22.84 15.98
CA GLU A 165 -16.05 22.27 17.05
C GLU A 165 -15.91 23.23 18.26
N ARG A 166 -15.96 24.54 18.04
CA ARG A 166 -16.01 25.53 19.11
C ARG A 166 -17.36 25.58 19.85
N GLN A 167 -18.43 25.10 19.21
CA GLN A 167 -19.74 24.97 19.81
C GLN A 167 -19.86 23.53 20.33
N VAL A 168 -19.79 23.34 21.66
CA VAL A 168 -20.01 22.04 22.30
C VAL A 168 -21.37 21.50 21.84
N PRO A 169 -21.46 20.37 21.12
CA PRO A 169 -22.73 19.82 20.68
C PRO A 169 -23.53 19.35 21.88
N LEU A 170 -24.75 19.87 22.04
CA LEU A 170 -25.67 19.47 23.10
C LEU A 170 -26.31 18.08 22.85
N PHE A 171 -26.17 17.56 21.62
CA PHE A 171 -26.68 16.24 21.21
C PHE A 171 -25.66 15.57 20.30
N GLU A 172 -25.41 14.28 20.49
CA GLU A 172 -24.66 13.48 19.53
C GLU A 172 -25.47 13.46 18.20
N PRO A 173 -24.87 13.86 17.06
CA PRO A 173 -25.57 13.76 15.80
C PRO A 173 -25.92 12.29 15.51
N PRO A 174 -27.08 11.99 14.89
CA PRO A 174 -27.40 10.63 14.50
C PRO A 174 -26.30 10.13 13.55
N ALA A 175 -25.95 8.84 13.64
CA ALA A 175 -25.02 8.16 12.75
C ALA A 175 -25.61 8.12 11.33
N SER A 176 -25.55 9.26 10.63
CA SER A 176 -25.80 9.39 9.21
C SER A 176 -24.47 9.19 8.49
N ALA A 177 -24.51 8.79 7.21
CA ALA A 177 -23.34 8.59 6.35
C ALA A 177 -22.59 9.92 6.09
N GLU A 178 -22.06 10.50 7.16
CA GLU A 178 -21.28 11.75 7.11
C GLU A 178 -19.82 11.44 6.84
N LEU A 179 -19.17 12.36 6.12
CA LEU A 179 -17.74 12.30 5.88
C LEU A 179 -17.00 12.40 7.23
N PRO A 180 -15.79 11.80 7.36
CA PRO A 180 -14.98 11.92 8.57
C PRO A 180 -14.70 13.39 8.92
N SER A 181 -14.66 13.72 10.22
CA SER A 181 -14.29 15.06 10.67
C SER A 181 -12.85 15.39 10.33
N LEU A 182 -12.61 16.63 9.89
CA LEU A 182 -11.28 17.16 9.59
C LEU A 182 -10.39 17.28 10.82
N SER A 183 -10.96 17.25 12.04
CA SER A 183 -10.21 17.26 13.31
C SER A 183 -9.46 15.96 13.61
N LEU A 184 -9.77 14.88 12.89
CA LEU A 184 -9.03 13.61 13.00
C LEU A 184 -7.65 13.68 12.34
N LEU A 185 -7.36 14.74 11.57
CA LEU A 185 -6.07 14.98 10.96
C LEU A 185 -5.33 16.08 11.72
N ASP A 186 -4.06 15.83 11.99
CA ASP A 186 -3.19 16.75 12.71
C ASP A 186 -2.98 18.05 11.91
N ASP A 187 -2.90 19.15 12.62
CA ASP A 187 -2.50 20.43 12.02
C ASP A 187 -0.99 20.42 11.72
N PRO A 188 -0.55 21.12 10.65
CA PRO A 188 0.86 21.19 10.31
C PRO A 188 1.66 21.76 11.50
N PRO A 189 2.87 21.22 11.75
CA PRO A 189 3.75 21.77 12.77
C PRO A 189 4.07 23.26 12.47
N PRO A 190 4.34 24.08 13.49
CA PRO A 190 4.68 25.47 13.28
C PRO A 190 5.89 25.61 12.37
N LYS A 191 5.82 26.54 11.41
CA LYS A 191 6.90 26.77 10.45
C LYS A 191 8.14 27.28 11.18
N GLU A 192 9.18 26.48 11.24
CA GLU A 192 10.50 26.91 11.69
C GLU A 192 11.20 27.64 10.54
N GLY A 193 11.25 28.97 10.64
CA GLY A 193 11.98 29.96 9.86
C GLY A 193 12.57 29.57 8.50
N GLY A 194 12.07 30.19 7.41
CA GLY A 194 12.67 30.14 6.08
C GLY A 194 14.04 30.85 6.03
N TYR A 195 14.74 30.72 4.90
CA TYR A 195 15.99 31.45 4.66
C TYR A 195 15.75 32.97 4.63
N SER A 196 16.66 33.73 5.25
CA SER A 196 16.66 35.16 5.07
C SER A 196 17.07 35.56 3.64
N ALA A 197 16.67 36.77 3.20
CA ALA A 197 17.03 37.24 1.86
C ALA A 197 18.56 37.29 1.66
N GLU A 198 19.32 37.67 2.72
CA GLU A 198 20.77 37.66 2.65
C GLU A 198 21.36 36.27 2.54
N ALA A 199 20.75 35.25 3.18
CA ALA A 199 21.18 33.87 3.06
C ALA A 199 20.94 33.32 1.65
N LEU A 200 19.79 33.64 1.03
CA LEU A 200 19.47 33.26 -0.33
C LEU A 200 20.41 33.91 -1.37
N GLU A 201 20.73 35.20 -1.16
CA GLU A 201 21.72 35.90 -2.01
C GLU A 201 23.11 35.27 -1.89
N ALA A 202 23.55 34.93 -0.69
CA ALA A 202 24.83 34.27 -0.46
C ALA A 202 24.88 32.87 -1.08
N MET A 203 23.76 32.10 -1.00
CA MET A 203 23.65 30.81 -1.67
C MET A 203 23.68 30.95 -3.19
N SER A 204 23.05 31.97 -3.77
CA SER A 204 23.09 32.25 -5.20
C SER A 204 24.51 32.44 -5.71
N ARG A 205 25.27 33.26 -5.02
CA ARG A 205 26.69 33.51 -5.34
C ARG A 205 27.56 32.25 -5.17
N LEU A 206 27.26 31.45 -4.14
CA LEU A 206 27.94 30.16 -3.94
C LEU A 206 27.67 29.22 -5.11
N VAL A 207 26.43 29.13 -5.59
CA VAL A 207 26.06 28.31 -6.76
C VAL A 207 26.80 28.77 -7.99
N GLU A 208 26.84 30.07 -8.27
CA GLU A 208 27.59 30.64 -9.41
C GLU A 208 29.10 30.32 -9.34
N LEU A 209 29.72 30.51 -8.18
CA LEU A 209 31.11 30.17 -7.94
C LEU A 209 31.38 28.68 -8.15
N LYS A 210 30.50 27.81 -7.65
CA LYS A 210 30.69 26.36 -7.83
C LYS A 210 30.50 25.91 -9.25
N LEU A 211 29.60 26.51 -10.02
CA LEU A 211 29.50 26.26 -11.46
C LEU A 211 30.73 26.75 -12.19
N ALA A 212 31.27 27.91 -11.86
CA ALA A 212 32.51 28.43 -12.44
C ALA A 212 33.73 27.56 -12.12
N ASP A 213 33.82 26.96 -10.91
CA ASP A 213 34.84 25.98 -10.54
C ASP A 213 34.84 24.75 -11.49
N PHE A 214 33.71 24.42 -12.07
CA PHE A 214 33.55 23.35 -13.08
C PHE A 214 33.63 23.86 -14.54
N GLY A 215 34.01 25.13 -14.74
CA GLY A 215 34.12 25.73 -16.06
C GLY A 215 32.78 26.09 -16.72
N ILE A 216 31.73 26.22 -15.94
CA ILE A 216 30.41 26.63 -16.41
C ILE A 216 30.09 28.03 -15.90
N GLU A 217 29.97 28.98 -16.83
CA GLU A 217 29.49 30.32 -16.52
C GLU A 217 27.97 30.36 -16.58
N ALA A 218 27.34 30.70 -15.46
CA ALA A 218 25.90 30.86 -15.33
C ALA A 218 25.59 31.92 -14.26
N GLU A 219 24.55 32.69 -14.49
CA GLU A 219 24.03 33.74 -13.60
C GLU A 219 22.75 33.27 -12.94
N VAL A 220 22.59 33.45 -11.63
CA VAL A 220 21.34 33.22 -10.92
C VAL A 220 20.42 34.44 -11.12
N VAL A 221 19.36 34.24 -11.88
CA VAL A 221 18.41 35.31 -12.25
C VAL A 221 17.29 35.46 -11.22
N ALA A 222 16.81 34.32 -10.69
CA ALA A 222 15.74 34.28 -9.71
C ALA A 222 15.94 33.16 -8.70
N VAL A 223 15.40 33.33 -7.52
CA VAL A 223 15.42 32.35 -6.43
C VAL A 223 13.98 32.17 -5.91
N HIS A 224 13.52 30.94 -5.89
CA HIS A 224 12.20 30.54 -5.41
C HIS A 224 12.39 29.64 -4.17
N PRO A 225 12.30 30.20 -2.96
CA PRO A 225 12.33 29.40 -1.75
C PRO A 225 11.02 28.62 -1.61
N GLY A 226 11.11 27.33 -1.35
CA GLY A 226 9.98 26.45 -1.10
C GLY A 226 10.06 25.75 0.25
N PRO A 227 9.06 24.92 0.60
CA PRO A 227 8.99 24.28 1.91
C PRO A 227 10.07 23.20 2.11
N VAL A 228 10.50 22.53 1.06
CA VAL A 228 11.43 21.40 1.12
C VAL A 228 12.70 21.68 0.31
N VAL A 229 12.56 22.36 -0.82
CA VAL A 229 13.67 22.70 -1.72
C VAL A 229 13.60 24.16 -2.10
N THR A 230 14.77 24.78 -2.36
CA THR A 230 14.88 26.09 -2.97
C THR A 230 15.33 25.94 -4.41
N ARG A 231 14.59 26.53 -5.35
CA ARG A 231 14.95 26.55 -6.77
C ARG A 231 15.70 27.82 -7.13
N PHE A 232 16.86 27.66 -7.72
CA PHE A 232 17.66 28.72 -8.33
C PHE A 232 17.48 28.65 -9.84
N GLU A 233 17.02 29.73 -10.46
CA GLU A 233 16.89 29.82 -11.93
C GLU A 233 18.20 30.38 -12.48
N LEU A 234 18.85 29.55 -13.28
CA LEU A 234 20.16 29.83 -13.88
C LEU A 234 19.99 30.26 -15.32
N LYS A 235 20.66 31.35 -15.70
CA LYS A 235 20.83 31.77 -17.08
C LYS A 235 22.25 31.35 -17.51
N PRO A 236 22.42 30.23 -18.26
CA PRO A 236 23.73 29.81 -18.74
C PRO A 236 24.28 30.81 -19.73
N ALA A 237 25.60 30.97 -19.76
CA ALA A 237 26.29 31.76 -20.79
C ALA A 237 26.10 31.15 -22.18
N ALA A 238 26.32 31.95 -23.23
CA ALA A 238 26.18 31.51 -24.61
C ALA A 238 27.10 30.32 -24.91
N GLY A 239 26.56 29.23 -25.44
CA GLY A 239 27.30 28.00 -25.76
C GLY A 239 27.29 26.93 -24.65
N VAL A 240 26.82 27.23 -23.45
CA VAL A 240 26.63 26.24 -22.37
C VAL A 240 25.35 25.46 -22.59
N LYS A 241 25.45 24.12 -22.68
CA LYS A 241 24.27 23.23 -22.82
C LYS A 241 23.72 22.85 -21.44
N SER A 242 22.40 22.76 -21.31
CA SER A 242 21.72 22.31 -20.06
C SER A 242 22.23 20.93 -19.60
N SER A 243 22.50 20.02 -20.55
CA SER A 243 23.04 18.69 -20.25
C SER A 243 24.41 18.70 -19.58
N GLN A 244 25.22 19.74 -19.78
CA GLN A 244 26.51 19.90 -19.08
C GLN A 244 26.27 20.16 -17.60
N ILE A 245 25.29 21.00 -17.26
CA ILE A 245 24.90 21.27 -15.86
C ILE A 245 24.28 20.02 -15.23
N SER A 246 23.43 19.31 -15.96
CA SER A 246 22.78 18.08 -15.46
C SER A 246 23.78 16.98 -15.16
N SER A 247 24.86 16.87 -15.96
CA SER A 247 25.91 15.87 -15.74
C SER A 247 26.69 16.10 -14.45
N LEU A 248 26.75 17.35 -13.97
CA LEU A 248 27.49 17.77 -12.77
C LEU A 248 26.63 17.70 -11.49
N ALA A 249 25.37 17.25 -11.55
CA ALA A 249 24.46 17.25 -10.41
C ALA A 249 25.04 16.62 -9.13
N LYS A 250 25.78 15.49 -9.26
CA LYS A 250 26.43 14.81 -8.14
C LYS A 250 27.64 15.59 -7.60
N ASP A 251 28.42 16.18 -8.48
CA ASP A 251 29.58 16.97 -8.09
C ASP A 251 29.16 18.29 -7.45
N LEU A 252 28.08 18.91 -7.96
CA LEU A 252 27.47 20.08 -7.35
C LEU A 252 26.92 19.75 -5.94
N ALA A 253 26.22 18.61 -5.78
CA ALA A 253 25.73 18.19 -4.47
C ALA A 253 26.88 18.05 -3.45
N ARG A 254 27.99 17.43 -3.86
CA ARG A 254 29.19 17.30 -3.03
C ARG A 254 29.82 18.67 -2.73
N SER A 255 29.96 19.55 -3.70
CA SER A 255 30.63 20.86 -3.54
C SER A 255 29.80 21.84 -2.73
N LEU A 256 28.47 21.70 -2.75
CA LEU A 256 27.50 22.47 -1.95
C LEU A 256 27.19 21.81 -0.60
N ALA A 257 27.82 20.68 -0.28
CA ALA A 257 27.62 19.90 0.95
C ALA A 257 26.12 19.55 1.18
N THR A 258 25.40 19.22 0.11
CA THR A 258 23.99 18.83 0.16
C THR A 258 23.81 17.35 -0.18
N VAL A 259 22.69 16.75 0.28
CA VAL A 259 22.39 15.33 0.05
C VAL A 259 22.21 15.01 -1.44
N SER A 260 21.54 15.90 -2.16
CA SER A 260 21.23 15.76 -3.58
C SER A 260 21.01 17.14 -4.20
N VAL A 261 21.26 17.26 -5.48
CA VAL A 261 20.92 18.44 -6.30
C VAL A 261 20.20 17.94 -7.54
N ARG A 262 19.05 18.53 -7.86
CA ARG A 262 18.32 18.21 -9.07
C ARG A 262 18.38 19.36 -10.06
N VAL A 263 18.74 19.05 -11.29
CA VAL A 263 18.77 20.00 -12.40
C VAL A 263 17.50 19.83 -13.23
N VAL A 264 16.74 20.90 -13.39
CA VAL A 264 15.54 20.97 -14.25
C VAL A 264 15.94 21.69 -15.53
N GLU A 265 16.13 20.91 -16.59
CA GLU A 265 16.68 21.45 -17.85
C GLU A 265 15.74 22.41 -18.56
N ILE A 266 14.43 22.24 -18.38
CA ILE A 266 13.38 23.04 -19.03
C ILE A 266 12.40 23.52 -17.99
N ILE A 267 12.26 24.82 -17.85
CA ILE A 267 11.21 25.47 -17.06
C ILE A 267 10.18 26.02 -18.06
N PRO A 268 8.92 25.59 -18.04
CA PRO A 268 7.91 26.07 -18.96
C PRO A 268 7.81 27.60 -18.99
N GLY A 269 7.87 28.18 -20.18
CA GLY A 269 7.77 29.63 -20.38
C GLY A 269 9.01 30.45 -20.01
N LYS A 270 10.12 29.82 -19.58
CA LYS A 270 11.35 30.52 -19.22
C LYS A 270 12.56 29.93 -19.94
N PRO A 271 13.52 30.77 -20.43
CA PRO A 271 14.75 30.31 -21.07
C PRO A 271 15.85 29.99 -20.04
N TYR A 272 15.50 29.52 -18.86
CA TYR A 272 16.41 29.27 -17.73
C TYR A 272 16.47 27.78 -17.38
N VAL A 273 17.53 27.38 -16.69
CA VAL A 273 17.71 26.06 -16.12
C VAL A 273 17.46 26.16 -14.62
N GLY A 274 16.64 25.29 -14.08
CA GLY A 274 16.38 25.23 -12.64
C GLY A 274 17.40 24.36 -11.91
N LEU A 275 17.94 24.86 -10.81
CA LEU A 275 18.74 24.09 -9.88
C LEU A 275 18.00 24.01 -8.54
N GLU A 276 17.55 22.82 -8.17
CA GLU A 276 16.81 22.58 -6.94
C GLU A 276 17.75 22.03 -5.87
N ILE A 277 17.90 22.78 -4.80
CA ILE A 277 18.76 22.47 -3.65
C ILE A 277 17.89 22.23 -2.43
N PRO A 278 18.07 21.12 -1.70
CA PRO A 278 17.33 20.83 -0.48
C PRO A 278 17.57 21.89 0.61
N ASN A 279 16.49 22.26 1.29
CA ASN A 279 16.59 23.12 2.45
C ASN A 279 17.29 22.40 3.63
N GLU A 280 17.95 23.13 4.50
CA GLU A 280 18.54 22.57 5.72
C GLU A 280 17.47 22.07 6.69
N VAL A 281 16.43 22.86 6.88
CA VAL A 281 15.22 22.49 7.62
C VAL A 281 14.11 22.31 6.59
N ARG A 282 13.51 21.14 6.56
CA ARG A 282 12.43 20.77 5.61
C ARG A 282 11.11 20.78 6.35
N GLU A 283 10.12 21.45 5.78
CA GLU A 283 8.76 21.42 6.30
C GLU A 283 8.11 20.05 6.03
N ILE A 284 7.31 19.58 6.98
CA ILE A 284 6.44 18.42 6.77
C ILE A 284 5.14 18.92 6.15
N VAL A 285 4.78 18.32 5.01
CA VAL A 285 3.52 18.61 4.32
C VAL A 285 2.42 17.75 4.94
N ALA A 286 1.70 18.25 5.93
CA ALA A 286 0.63 17.51 6.58
C ALA A 286 -0.55 17.28 5.63
N LEU A 287 -1.13 16.06 5.62
CA LEU A 287 -2.33 15.75 4.82
C LEU A 287 -3.49 16.67 5.20
N GLY A 288 -3.66 16.96 6.49
CA GLY A 288 -4.70 17.86 7.01
C GLY A 288 -4.68 19.24 6.35
N GLU A 289 -3.50 19.79 6.04
CA GLU A 289 -3.35 21.07 5.36
C GLU A 289 -3.89 21.02 3.91
N ILE A 290 -3.64 19.92 3.20
CA ILE A 290 -4.09 19.78 1.81
C ILE A 290 -5.61 19.53 1.75
N VAL A 291 -6.14 18.64 2.60
CA VAL A 291 -7.58 18.32 2.65
C VAL A 291 -8.41 19.52 3.10
N LYS A 292 -7.87 20.38 3.98
CA LYS A 292 -8.50 21.65 4.45
C LYS A 292 -8.35 22.77 3.43
N SER A 293 -7.57 22.63 2.34
CA SER A 293 -7.31 23.69 1.36
C SER A 293 -8.51 23.93 0.43
N GLN A 294 -8.62 25.16 -0.05
CA GLN A 294 -9.62 25.55 -1.04
C GLN A 294 -9.46 24.74 -2.35
N ALA A 295 -8.22 24.50 -2.80
CA ALA A 295 -7.93 23.72 -3.99
C ALA A 295 -8.52 22.31 -3.96
N TYR A 296 -8.52 21.66 -2.79
CA TYR A 296 -9.14 20.34 -2.62
C TYR A 296 -10.67 20.43 -2.60
N ASP A 297 -11.25 21.46 -1.98
CA ASP A 297 -12.70 21.61 -1.85
C ASP A 297 -13.36 22.01 -3.18
N GLU A 298 -12.73 22.84 -4.00
CA GLU A 298 -13.21 23.27 -5.31
C GLU A 298 -13.35 22.14 -6.34
N LEU A 299 -12.52 21.09 -6.24
CA LEU A 299 -12.68 19.89 -7.06
C LEU A 299 -13.91 19.10 -6.59
N LYS A 300 -15.00 19.18 -7.37
CA LYS A 300 -16.27 18.49 -7.03
C LYS A 300 -16.27 16.98 -7.29
N SER A 301 -15.19 16.45 -7.86
CA SER A 301 -15.07 15.01 -8.13
C SER A 301 -15.00 14.21 -6.83
N PRO A 302 -15.78 13.13 -6.66
CA PRO A 302 -15.65 12.23 -5.51
C PRO A 302 -14.32 11.47 -5.53
N LEU A 303 -13.58 11.50 -6.65
CA LEU A 303 -12.29 10.85 -6.83
C LEU A 303 -11.10 11.83 -6.73
N THR A 304 -11.25 12.90 -5.93
CA THR A 304 -10.19 13.89 -5.69
C THR A 304 -9.11 13.30 -4.80
N LEU A 305 -7.85 13.36 -5.25
CA LEU A 305 -6.66 12.93 -4.53
C LEU A 305 -5.87 14.13 -4.03
N ALA A 306 -5.50 14.13 -2.77
CA ALA A 306 -4.56 15.07 -2.17
C ALA A 306 -3.12 14.52 -2.35
N LEU A 307 -2.35 15.10 -3.27
CA LEU A 307 -1.01 14.60 -3.56
C LEU A 307 0.05 15.21 -2.62
N GLY A 308 -0.06 16.49 -2.30
CA GLY A 308 0.92 17.20 -1.48
C GLY A 308 1.07 18.67 -1.88
N LYS A 309 2.29 19.19 -1.86
CA LYS A 309 2.63 20.56 -2.27
C LYS A 309 3.64 20.56 -3.40
N ASP A 310 3.53 21.55 -4.27
CA ASP A 310 4.57 21.82 -5.26
C ASP A 310 5.80 22.48 -4.61
N ILE A 311 6.81 22.78 -5.44
CA ILE A 311 8.03 23.44 -4.98
C ILE A 311 7.80 24.87 -4.44
N GLY A 312 6.70 25.51 -4.80
CA GLY A 312 6.30 26.83 -4.31
C GLY A 312 5.45 26.76 -3.05
N GLY A 313 5.12 25.56 -2.57
CA GLY A 313 4.30 25.36 -1.38
C GLY A 313 2.79 25.37 -1.66
N GLN A 314 2.35 25.39 -2.93
CA GLN A 314 0.95 25.36 -3.28
C GLN A 314 0.39 23.91 -3.23
N PRO A 315 -0.84 23.71 -2.75
CA PRO A 315 -1.49 22.40 -2.74
C PRO A 315 -1.60 21.81 -4.14
N VAL A 316 -1.16 20.57 -4.29
CA VAL A 316 -1.32 19.78 -5.52
C VAL A 316 -2.38 18.73 -5.29
N VAL A 317 -3.49 18.87 -5.99
CA VAL A 317 -4.62 17.97 -5.97
C VAL A 317 -4.88 17.44 -7.38
N ALA A 318 -5.38 16.22 -7.48
CA ALA A 318 -5.63 15.57 -8.75
C ALA A 318 -6.98 14.85 -8.73
N ASP A 319 -7.62 14.73 -9.89
CA ASP A 319 -8.87 14.00 -10.07
C ASP A 319 -8.61 12.66 -10.76
N LEU A 320 -8.78 11.56 -10.05
CA LEU A 320 -8.57 10.22 -10.58
C LEU A 320 -9.52 9.89 -11.75
N ALA A 321 -10.71 10.48 -11.80
CA ALA A 321 -11.61 10.32 -12.95
C ALA A 321 -11.01 10.89 -14.25
N ARG A 322 -10.19 11.94 -14.15
CA ARG A 322 -9.47 12.53 -15.29
C ARG A 322 -8.20 11.78 -15.62
N MET A 323 -7.51 11.23 -14.61
CA MET A 323 -6.29 10.44 -14.77
C MET A 323 -6.51 9.00 -15.25
N PRO A 324 -7.68 8.51 -15.36
CA PRO A 324 -8.39 7.25 -15.17
C PRO A 324 -7.69 6.22 -14.28
N HIS A 325 -6.40 6.08 -14.41
CA HIS A 325 -5.60 5.11 -13.63
C HIS A 325 -4.26 5.76 -13.29
N LEU A 326 -3.67 5.36 -12.17
CA LEU A 326 -2.43 5.90 -11.65
C LEU A 326 -1.45 4.77 -11.34
N LEU A 327 -0.23 4.87 -11.87
CA LEU A 327 0.89 4.00 -11.54
C LEU A 327 1.81 4.71 -10.55
N ILE A 328 2.15 4.04 -9.46
CA ILE A 328 3.01 4.57 -8.40
C ILE A 328 4.20 3.63 -8.22
N ALA A 329 5.41 4.16 -8.26
CA ALA A 329 6.57 3.33 -7.98
C ALA A 329 7.64 4.09 -7.17
N GLY A 330 8.42 3.33 -6.37
CA GLY A 330 9.51 3.86 -5.57
C GLY A 330 10.10 2.79 -4.66
N THR A 331 11.33 3.00 -4.21
CA THR A 331 11.99 2.05 -3.30
C THR A 331 11.43 2.10 -1.88
N THR A 332 11.72 1.08 -1.09
CA THR A 332 11.37 1.05 0.34
C THR A 332 11.96 2.27 1.05
N GLY A 333 11.15 2.94 1.87
CA GLY A 333 11.55 4.16 2.58
C GLY A 333 11.47 5.46 1.74
N SER A 334 11.07 5.39 0.47
CA SER A 334 10.89 6.57 -0.39
C SER A 334 9.66 7.41 -0.03
N GLY A 335 8.71 6.86 0.74
CA GLY A 335 7.43 7.48 1.11
C GLY A 335 6.23 6.97 0.31
N LYS A 336 6.39 5.88 -0.50
CA LYS A 336 5.31 5.28 -1.29
C LYS A 336 4.08 4.93 -0.45
N SER A 337 4.27 4.20 0.65
CA SER A 337 3.19 3.74 1.52
C SER A 337 2.43 4.90 2.17
N VAL A 338 3.16 5.89 2.69
CA VAL A 338 2.55 7.11 3.25
C VAL A 338 1.78 7.88 2.17
N GLY A 339 2.34 8.02 0.97
CA GLY A 339 1.66 8.65 -0.17
C GLY A 339 0.41 7.88 -0.59
N LEU A 340 0.44 6.54 -0.57
CA LEU A 340 -0.74 5.71 -0.86
C LEU A 340 -1.83 5.91 0.20
N ASN A 341 -1.46 5.89 1.49
CA ASN A 341 -2.37 6.17 2.59
C ASN A 341 -2.99 7.58 2.48
N ALA A 342 -2.20 8.60 2.15
CA ALA A 342 -2.69 9.96 1.92
C ALA A 342 -3.73 10.01 0.78
N MET A 343 -3.52 9.27 -0.33
CA MET A 343 -4.48 9.17 -1.43
C MET A 343 -5.75 8.44 -1.02
N VAL A 344 -5.64 7.33 -0.28
CA VAL A 344 -6.81 6.59 0.26
C VAL A 344 -7.63 7.50 1.16
N LEU A 345 -7.00 8.13 2.15
CA LEU A 345 -7.69 9.04 3.06
C LEU A 345 -8.33 10.20 2.30
N SER A 346 -7.68 10.75 1.28
CA SER A 346 -8.28 11.83 0.50
C SER A 346 -9.58 11.39 -0.20
N LEU A 347 -9.70 10.14 -0.67
CA LEU A 347 -10.96 9.61 -1.18
C LEU A 347 -12.02 9.49 -0.08
N LEU A 348 -11.63 8.99 1.09
CA LEU A 348 -12.54 8.80 2.24
C LEU A 348 -13.04 10.13 2.83
N TYR A 349 -12.25 11.21 2.74
CA TYR A 349 -12.66 12.56 3.12
C TYR A 349 -13.51 13.28 2.08
N LYS A 350 -13.58 12.75 0.85
CA LYS A 350 -14.30 13.40 -0.27
C LYS A 350 -15.63 12.73 -0.60
N SER A 351 -15.78 11.44 -0.31
CA SER A 351 -16.90 10.64 -0.83
C SER A 351 -17.46 9.67 0.20
N THR A 352 -18.75 9.44 0.11
CA THR A 352 -19.48 8.42 0.89
C THR A 352 -19.43 7.05 0.21
N PRO A 353 -19.78 5.95 0.92
CA PRO A 353 -19.83 4.61 0.33
C PRO A 353 -20.79 4.45 -0.86
N GLU A 354 -21.81 5.30 -0.96
CA GLU A 354 -22.75 5.33 -2.10
C GLU A 354 -22.12 5.96 -3.35
N GLN A 355 -21.08 6.78 -3.16
CA GLN A 355 -20.38 7.47 -4.26
C GLN A 355 -19.14 6.72 -4.72
N VAL A 356 -18.37 6.16 -3.78
CA VAL A 356 -17.11 5.46 -4.06
C VAL A 356 -17.03 4.17 -3.27
N ARG A 357 -16.72 3.08 -3.95
CA ARG A 357 -16.45 1.78 -3.36
C ARG A 357 -15.00 1.37 -3.67
N LEU A 358 -14.39 0.63 -2.76
CA LEU A 358 -12.98 0.27 -2.81
C LEU A 358 -12.80 -1.24 -2.89
N ILE A 359 -11.84 -1.67 -3.70
CA ILE A 359 -11.25 -3.02 -3.66
C ILE A 359 -9.77 -2.84 -3.36
N MET A 360 -9.31 -3.39 -2.25
CA MET A 360 -7.93 -3.25 -1.79
C MET A 360 -7.20 -4.57 -1.87
N ILE A 361 -6.02 -4.59 -2.49
CA ILE A 361 -5.17 -5.77 -2.68
C ILE A 361 -3.83 -5.50 -2.00
N ASP A 362 -3.56 -6.24 -0.92
CA ASP A 362 -2.36 -6.11 -0.09
C ASP A 362 -1.74 -7.49 0.18
N PRO A 363 -0.86 -7.97 -0.72
CA PRO A 363 -0.22 -9.28 -0.59
C PRO A 363 0.60 -9.45 0.69
N LYS A 364 1.05 -8.36 1.26
CA LYS A 364 1.96 -8.36 2.41
C LYS A 364 1.25 -8.16 3.75
N MET A 365 -0.03 -7.81 3.73
CA MET A 365 -0.84 -7.49 4.92
C MET A 365 -0.23 -6.38 5.79
N LEU A 366 0.40 -5.37 5.19
CA LEU A 366 1.17 -4.36 5.92
C LEU A 366 0.60 -2.95 5.78
N GLU A 367 0.12 -2.59 4.59
CA GLU A 367 -0.16 -1.19 4.24
C GLU A 367 -1.67 -0.89 4.20
N LEU A 368 -2.47 -1.80 3.61
CA LEU A 368 -3.90 -1.60 3.40
C LEU A 368 -4.79 -2.37 4.38
N SER A 369 -4.25 -3.33 5.11
CA SER A 369 -5.00 -4.15 6.09
C SER A 369 -5.61 -3.32 7.22
N VAL A 370 -5.08 -2.14 7.50
CA VAL A 370 -5.64 -1.19 8.48
C VAL A 370 -7.06 -0.77 8.10
N TYR A 371 -7.41 -0.72 6.81
CA TYR A 371 -8.71 -0.30 6.29
C TYR A 371 -9.80 -1.39 6.34
N GLU A 372 -9.45 -2.61 6.78
CA GLU A 372 -10.42 -3.70 6.89
C GLU A 372 -11.67 -3.25 7.65
N GLY A 373 -12.85 -3.61 7.15
CA GLY A 373 -14.12 -3.31 7.82
C GLY A 373 -14.70 -1.89 7.63
N ILE A 374 -14.08 -1.02 6.81
CA ILE A 374 -14.70 0.29 6.49
C ILE A 374 -15.88 0.13 5.53
N PRO A 375 -16.93 0.98 5.61
CA PRO A 375 -18.13 0.88 4.78
C PRO A 375 -17.90 0.95 3.28
N HIS A 376 -16.79 1.53 2.84
CA HIS A 376 -16.43 1.70 1.42
C HIS A 376 -15.98 0.40 0.75
N LEU A 377 -15.60 -0.64 1.48
CA LEU A 377 -15.08 -1.86 0.90
C LEU A 377 -16.16 -2.68 0.20
N LEU A 378 -15.85 -3.20 -1.00
CA LEU A 378 -16.68 -4.16 -1.75
C LEU A 378 -16.40 -5.61 -1.35
N ALA A 379 -15.19 -5.89 -0.89
CA ALA A 379 -14.74 -7.18 -0.38
C ALA A 379 -13.76 -6.93 0.78
N PRO A 380 -13.50 -7.93 1.64
CA PRO A 380 -12.37 -7.88 2.58
C PRO A 380 -11.08 -7.52 1.85
N VAL A 381 -10.10 -6.97 2.57
CA VAL A 381 -8.80 -6.66 1.98
C VAL A 381 -8.16 -7.94 1.44
N VAL A 382 -7.92 -7.99 0.14
CA VAL A 382 -7.50 -9.19 -0.57
C VAL A 382 -6.02 -9.42 -0.37
N THR A 383 -5.66 -10.54 0.24
CA THR A 383 -4.27 -10.92 0.53
C THR A 383 -3.80 -12.12 -0.29
N ASP A 384 -4.73 -12.95 -0.75
CA ASP A 384 -4.46 -14.09 -1.63
C ASP A 384 -4.41 -13.69 -3.10
N MET A 385 -3.41 -14.19 -3.84
CA MET A 385 -3.19 -13.79 -5.22
C MET A 385 -4.21 -14.36 -6.21
N LYS A 386 -4.83 -15.52 -5.92
CA LYS A 386 -5.91 -16.04 -6.74
C LYS A 386 -7.15 -15.19 -6.57
N GLN A 387 -7.51 -14.86 -5.32
CA GLN A 387 -8.61 -13.96 -5.04
C GLN A 387 -8.38 -12.57 -5.65
N ALA A 388 -7.12 -12.07 -5.65
CA ALA A 388 -6.77 -10.82 -6.32
C ALA A 388 -7.02 -10.89 -7.84
N ALA A 389 -6.66 -11.98 -8.49
CA ALA A 389 -6.97 -12.20 -9.91
C ALA A 389 -8.48 -12.29 -10.14
N ASN A 390 -9.22 -12.99 -9.27
CA ASN A 390 -10.68 -13.07 -9.32
C ASN A 390 -11.34 -11.69 -9.16
N ALA A 391 -10.86 -10.87 -8.23
CA ALA A 391 -11.34 -9.50 -8.04
C ALA A 391 -11.15 -8.65 -9.31
N LEU A 392 -10.00 -8.77 -9.98
CA LEU A 392 -9.77 -8.10 -11.27
C LEU A 392 -10.69 -8.65 -12.39
N ARG A 393 -10.92 -9.96 -12.44
CA ARG A 393 -11.88 -10.57 -13.39
C ARG A 393 -13.30 -10.08 -13.14
N TRP A 394 -13.72 -10.03 -11.87
CA TRP A 394 -15.00 -9.47 -11.48
C TRP A 394 -15.13 -8.00 -11.91
N CYS A 395 -14.09 -7.19 -11.75
CA CYS A 395 -14.09 -5.79 -12.22
C CYS A 395 -14.25 -5.69 -13.74
N VAL A 396 -13.69 -6.64 -14.51
CA VAL A 396 -13.91 -6.69 -15.97
C VAL A 396 -15.36 -7.04 -16.28
N ALA A 397 -15.95 -8.01 -15.58
CA ALA A 397 -17.35 -8.38 -15.75
C ALA A 397 -18.29 -7.23 -15.37
N GLU A 398 -18.04 -6.57 -14.26
CA GLU A 398 -18.81 -5.40 -13.80
C GLU A 398 -18.68 -4.23 -14.79
N MET A 399 -17.50 -4.02 -15.36
CA MET A 399 -17.29 -3.04 -16.43
C MET A 399 -18.18 -3.33 -17.64
N GLU A 400 -18.20 -4.56 -18.13
CA GLU A 400 -19.04 -4.96 -19.29
C GLU A 400 -20.53 -4.87 -18.94
N ARG A 401 -20.94 -5.26 -17.72
CA ARG A 401 -22.31 -5.08 -17.23
C ARG A 401 -22.73 -3.60 -17.24
N ARG A 402 -21.86 -2.70 -16.72
CA ARG A 402 -22.12 -1.25 -16.74
C ARG A 402 -22.20 -0.71 -18.15
N TYR A 403 -21.39 -1.20 -19.08
CA TYR A 403 -21.50 -0.83 -20.49
C TYR A 403 -22.83 -1.25 -21.11
N ALA A 404 -23.32 -2.45 -20.81
CA ALA A 404 -24.64 -2.90 -21.29
C ALA A 404 -25.77 -2.00 -20.76
N LEU A 405 -25.76 -1.65 -19.46
CA LEU A 405 -26.74 -0.72 -18.88
C LEU A 405 -26.67 0.68 -19.51
N MET A 406 -25.46 1.21 -19.68
CA MET A 406 -25.26 2.53 -20.31
C MET A 406 -25.72 2.53 -21.77
N ALA A 407 -25.44 1.47 -22.52
CA ALA A 407 -25.89 1.32 -23.90
C ALA A 407 -27.41 1.24 -23.98
N GLY A 408 -28.06 0.48 -23.10
CA GLY A 408 -29.52 0.40 -23.01
C GLY A 408 -30.18 1.75 -22.69
N LEU A 409 -29.52 2.60 -21.91
CA LEU A 409 -30.01 3.96 -21.64
C LEU A 409 -29.54 5.02 -22.65
N GLY A 410 -28.69 4.67 -23.65
CA GLY A 410 -28.16 5.60 -24.64
C GLY A 410 -27.19 6.65 -24.06
N VAL A 411 -26.45 6.31 -23.00
CA VAL A 411 -25.45 7.18 -22.35
C VAL A 411 -24.03 6.62 -22.50
N ARG A 412 -23.01 7.50 -22.43
CA ARG A 412 -21.61 7.12 -22.71
C ARG A 412 -20.72 7.06 -21.46
N HIS A 413 -21.17 7.61 -20.32
CA HIS A 413 -20.37 7.72 -19.10
C HIS A 413 -21.23 7.48 -17.87
N LEU A 414 -20.62 6.92 -16.81
CA LEU A 414 -21.29 6.65 -15.55
C LEU A 414 -21.98 7.90 -14.95
N SER A 415 -21.35 9.06 -15.02
CA SER A 415 -21.93 10.31 -14.52
C SER A 415 -23.24 10.67 -15.21
N SER A 416 -23.34 10.43 -16.53
CA SER A 416 -24.56 10.65 -17.31
C SER A 416 -25.63 9.60 -16.99
N TYR A 417 -25.21 8.35 -16.74
CA TYR A 417 -26.09 7.28 -16.27
C TYR A 417 -26.70 7.66 -14.90
N ASN A 418 -25.86 7.98 -13.92
CA ASN A 418 -26.30 8.34 -12.56
C ASN A 418 -27.23 9.57 -12.58
N LYS A 419 -26.92 10.59 -13.38
CA LYS A 419 -27.77 11.76 -13.55
C LYS A 419 -29.15 11.38 -14.08
N LYS A 420 -29.20 10.54 -15.13
CA LYS A 420 -30.46 10.12 -15.75
C LYS A 420 -31.34 9.30 -14.80
N VAL A 421 -30.71 8.35 -14.06
CA VAL A 421 -31.38 7.52 -13.05
C VAL A 421 -31.92 8.39 -11.91
N SER A 422 -31.09 9.28 -11.35
CA SER A 422 -31.50 10.18 -10.27
C SER A 422 -32.62 11.13 -10.67
N GLU A 423 -32.58 11.71 -11.87
CA GLU A 423 -33.64 12.59 -12.38
C GLU A 423 -34.96 11.82 -12.57
N ALA A 424 -34.91 10.57 -13.02
CA ALA A 424 -36.09 9.73 -13.21
C ALA A 424 -36.72 9.34 -11.84
N ALA A 425 -35.88 8.96 -10.88
CA ALA A 425 -36.34 8.66 -9.51
C ALA A 425 -36.97 9.89 -8.84
N THR A 426 -36.37 11.08 -9.00
CA THR A 426 -36.93 12.34 -8.45
C THR A 426 -38.28 12.71 -9.07
N LYS A 427 -38.52 12.32 -10.32
CA LYS A 427 -39.80 12.53 -11.02
C LYS A 427 -40.85 11.45 -10.69
N GLY A 428 -40.55 10.49 -9.83
CA GLY A 428 -41.42 9.37 -9.50
C GLY A 428 -41.64 8.36 -10.64
N GLN A 429 -40.75 8.34 -11.61
CA GLN A 429 -40.76 7.41 -12.77
C GLN A 429 -39.41 6.68 -12.83
N PRO A 430 -39.14 5.74 -11.93
CA PRO A 430 -37.88 5.01 -11.91
C PRO A 430 -37.69 4.26 -13.23
N LEU A 431 -36.44 4.23 -13.71
CA LEU A 431 -36.05 3.50 -14.93
C LEU A 431 -35.87 2.02 -14.59
N LEU A 432 -36.38 1.17 -15.46
CA LEU A 432 -36.22 -0.29 -15.32
C LEU A 432 -34.94 -0.75 -16.06
N ASP A 433 -34.36 -1.86 -15.59
CA ASP A 433 -33.18 -2.44 -16.20
C ASP A 433 -33.43 -2.93 -17.63
N PRO A 434 -32.83 -2.30 -18.65
CA PRO A 434 -33.05 -2.69 -20.06
C PRO A 434 -32.35 -4.00 -20.45
N THR A 435 -31.46 -4.51 -19.62
CA THR A 435 -30.70 -5.74 -19.84
C THR A 435 -31.38 -6.95 -19.19
N TRP A 436 -32.39 -6.69 -18.35
CA TRP A 436 -33.10 -7.73 -17.63
C TRP A 436 -33.85 -8.65 -18.58
N LYS A 437 -33.71 -9.96 -18.35
CA LYS A 437 -34.46 -10.98 -19.04
C LYS A 437 -35.29 -11.75 -18.00
N PRO A 438 -36.59 -11.98 -18.28
CA PRO A 438 -37.39 -12.79 -17.37
C PRO A 438 -36.77 -14.19 -17.25
N ASP A 439 -36.64 -14.66 -16.02
CA ASP A 439 -36.27 -16.03 -15.77
C ASP A 439 -37.42 -16.92 -16.28
N PRO A 440 -37.15 -17.89 -17.19
CA PRO A 440 -38.19 -18.79 -17.67
C PRO A 440 -38.91 -19.58 -16.56
N LEU A 441 -38.31 -19.60 -15.36
CA LEU A 441 -38.84 -20.31 -14.18
C LEU A 441 -39.67 -19.44 -13.23
N GLU A 442 -39.69 -18.11 -13.42
CA GLU A 442 -40.47 -17.17 -12.61
C GLU A 442 -41.62 -16.56 -13.43
N GLU A 443 -42.82 -17.04 -13.25
CA GLU A 443 -44.01 -16.39 -13.79
C GLU A 443 -44.22 -15.03 -13.09
N GLY A 444 -44.13 -13.92 -13.83
CA GLY A 444 -44.48 -12.58 -13.35
C GLY A 444 -43.32 -11.71 -12.83
N GLY A 445 -42.07 -12.05 -13.07
CA GLY A 445 -40.94 -11.19 -12.72
C GLY A 445 -40.96 -9.84 -13.47
N THR A 446 -40.92 -8.74 -12.76
CA THR A 446 -40.76 -7.38 -13.33
C THR A 446 -39.29 -6.99 -13.31
N ALA A 447 -38.87 -6.24 -14.34
CA ALA A 447 -37.50 -5.73 -14.39
C ALA A 447 -37.20 -4.86 -13.13
N PRO A 448 -36.03 -5.03 -12.49
CA PRO A 448 -35.67 -4.24 -11.31
C PRO A 448 -35.48 -2.77 -11.68
N GLU A 449 -35.77 -1.89 -10.71
CA GLU A 449 -35.50 -0.47 -10.85
C GLU A 449 -33.99 -0.20 -10.81
N LEU A 450 -33.55 0.67 -11.73
CA LEU A 450 -32.16 1.09 -11.78
C LEU A 450 -31.84 2.04 -10.63
N GLN A 451 -30.70 1.79 -9.99
CA GLN A 451 -30.14 2.66 -8.96
C GLN A 451 -28.86 3.35 -9.48
N THR A 452 -28.46 4.43 -8.82
CA THR A 452 -27.16 5.06 -9.08
C THR A 452 -26.04 4.08 -8.75
N LEU A 453 -25.00 4.08 -9.59
CA LEU A 453 -23.85 3.20 -9.44
C LEU A 453 -22.67 4.00 -8.87
N PRO A 454 -21.99 3.48 -7.83
CA PRO A 454 -20.78 4.10 -7.29
C PRO A 454 -19.61 3.98 -8.26
N PHE A 455 -18.64 4.89 -8.14
CA PHE A 455 -17.31 4.66 -8.68
C PHE A 455 -16.65 3.50 -7.93
N ILE A 456 -15.83 2.73 -8.62
CA ILE A 456 -15.02 1.67 -8.02
C ILE A 456 -13.54 2.04 -8.17
N VAL A 457 -12.81 2.04 -7.07
CA VAL A 457 -11.36 2.26 -7.07
C VAL A 457 -10.67 0.99 -6.59
N ILE A 458 -9.86 0.42 -7.47
CA ILE A 458 -9.02 -0.75 -7.17
C ILE A 458 -7.65 -0.22 -6.75
N ILE A 459 -7.18 -0.63 -5.56
CA ILE A 459 -5.91 -0.20 -5.00
C ILE A 459 -5.03 -1.43 -4.83
N ILE A 460 -3.88 -1.44 -5.51
CA ILE A 460 -2.89 -2.52 -5.45
C ILE A 460 -1.62 -1.96 -4.82
N ASP A 461 -1.24 -2.44 -3.63
CA ASP A 461 -0.03 -1.99 -2.95
C ASP A 461 1.26 -2.48 -3.61
N GLU A 462 1.29 -3.75 -4.05
CA GLU A 462 2.48 -4.33 -4.65
C GLU A 462 2.14 -5.16 -5.91
N LEU A 463 2.24 -4.52 -7.06
CA LEU A 463 2.01 -5.17 -8.35
C LEU A 463 3.02 -6.31 -8.62
N ALA A 464 4.27 -6.14 -8.17
CA ALA A 464 5.31 -7.13 -8.44
C ALA A 464 4.96 -8.52 -7.92
N ASP A 465 4.33 -8.60 -6.75
CA ASP A 465 3.96 -9.89 -6.16
C ASP A 465 2.85 -10.58 -6.98
N MET A 466 1.89 -9.83 -7.51
CA MET A 466 0.87 -10.36 -8.44
C MET A 466 1.49 -10.82 -9.77
N MET A 467 2.41 -10.04 -10.34
CA MET A 467 3.08 -10.38 -11.60
C MET A 467 3.97 -11.63 -11.48
N MET A 468 4.58 -11.84 -10.32
CA MET A 468 5.42 -13.02 -10.06
C MET A 468 4.61 -14.28 -9.81
N MET A 469 3.44 -14.19 -9.20
CA MET A 469 2.61 -15.35 -8.84
C MET A 469 1.65 -15.76 -9.95
N VAL A 470 0.97 -14.80 -10.57
CA VAL A 470 -0.09 -15.04 -11.59
C VAL A 470 0.37 -14.64 -13.00
N GLY A 471 1.28 -13.71 -13.13
CA GLY A 471 1.98 -13.35 -14.37
C GLY A 471 1.06 -12.72 -15.42
N LYS A 472 1.11 -13.25 -16.67
CA LYS A 472 0.44 -12.68 -17.84
C LYS A 472 -1.07 -12.48 -17.69
N LYS A 473 -1.76 -13.34 -16.94
CA LYS A 473 -3.22 -13.20 -16.72
C LYS A 473 -3.56 -11.88 -16.02
N VAL A 474 -2.79 -11.50 -15.00
CA VAL A 474 -2.97 -10.21 -14.28
C VAL A 474 -2.63 -9.03 -15.19
N GLU A 475 -1.55 -9.14 -15.97
CA GLU A 475 -1.16 -8.08 -16.91
C GLU A 475 -2.28 -7.78 -17.92
N GLU A 476 -2.88 -8.84 -18.51
CA GLU A 476 -3.98 -8.73 -19.46
C GLU A 476 -5.24 -8.11 -18.83
N LEU A 477 -5.58 -8.50 -17.59
CA LEU A 477 -6.72 -7.94 -16.85
C LEU A 477 -6.53 -6.45 -16.57
N ILE A 478 -5.35 -6.07 -16.04
CA ILE A 478 -5.01 -4.67 -15.77
C ILE A 478 -5.02 -3.85 -17.06
N ALA A 479 -4.44 -4.37 -18.15
CA ALA A 479 -4.43 -3.69 -19.43
C ALA A 479 -5.85 -3.47 -19.96
N ARG A 480 -6.72 -4.49 -19.89
CA ARG A 480 -8.11 -4.39 -20.33
C ARG A 480 -8.92 -3.37 -19.51
N LEU A 481 -8.78 -3.39 -18.20
CA LEU A 481 -9.40 -2.39 -17.34
C LEU A 481 -8.87 -0.99 -17.69
N ALA A 482 -7.55 -0.84 -17.82
CA ALA A 482 -6.95 0.46 -18.12
C ALA A 482 -7.39 1.04 -19.47
N GLN A 483 -7.68 0.19 -20.46
CA GLN A 483 -8.17 0.61 -21.78
C GLN A 483 -9.62 1.07 -21.79
N LYS A 484 -10.48 0.39 -21.02
CA LYS A 484 -11.92 0.56 -21.17
C LYS A 484 -12.65 1.09 -19.94
N ALA A 485 -12.15 0.86 -18.72
CA ALA A 485 -12.91 1.04 -17.50
C ALA A 485 -13.24 2.50 -17.13
N ARG A 486 -12.55 3.48 -17.71
CA ARG A 486 -12.78 4.91 -17.43
C ARG A 486 -14.26 5.33 -17.54
N ALA A 487 -14.91 4.96 -18.63
CA ALA A 487 -16.29 5.39 -18.89
C ALA A 487 -17.29 4.69 -17.96
N SER A 488 -17.00 3.48 -17.51
CA SER A 488 -17.81 2.71 -16.55
C SER A 488 -17.58 3.13 -15.08
N GLY A 489 -16.66 4.08 -14.82
CA GLY A 489 -16.37 4.58 -13.48
C GLY A 489 -15.56 3.60 -12.61
N ILE A 490 -14.72 2.77 -13.24
CA ILE A 490 -13.79 1.89 -12.55
C ILE A 490 -12.37 2.40 -12.76
N HIS A 491 -11.65 2.63 -11.67
CA HIS A 491 -10.35 3.27 -11.65
C HIS A 491 -9.34 2.42 -10.88
N MET A 492 -8.05 2.59 -11.17
CA MET A 492 -6.99 1.84 -10.49
C MET A 492 -5.89 2.76 -9.97
N ILE A 493 -5.41 2.47 -8.78
CA ILE A 493 -4.15 2.97 -8.23
C ILE A 493 -3.27 1.73 -8.06
N VAL A 494 -2.24 1.63 -8.89
CA VAL A 494 -1.34 0.47 -8.94
C VAL A 494 0.03 0.87 -8.45
N ALA A 495 0.45 0.31 -7.32
CA ALA A 495 1.72 0.64 -6.72
C ALA A 495 2.71 -0.53 -6.77
N THR A 496 4.01 -0.23 -6.77
CA THR A 496 5.09 -1.24 -6.68
C THR A 496 6.35 -0.66 -6.06
N GLN A 497 7.05 -1.48 -5.30
CA GLN A 497 8.40 -1.17 -4.79
C GLN A 497 9.51 -1.70 -5.70
N ARG A 498 9.14 -2.46 -6.77
CA ARG A 498 10.08 -3.05 -7.72
C ARG A 498 9.90 -2.44 -9.12
N PRO A 499 10.53 -1.31 -9.41
CA PRO A 499 10.38 -0.62 -10.69
C PRO A 499 11.20 -1.30 -11.81
N SER A 500 11.03 -2.62 -12.00
CA SER A 500 11.66 -3.37 -13.08
C SER A 500 10.78 -3.43 -14.33
N VAL A 501 11.37 -3.70 -15.48
CA VAL A 501 10.65 -3.81 -16.76
C VAL A 501 9.71 -5.03 -16.80
N ASP A 502 9.98 -6.04 -15.98
CA ASP A 502 9.15 -7.24 -15.87
C ASP A 502 7.87 -6.99 -15.07
N VAL A 503 7.87 -5.95 -14.22
CA VAL A 503 6.73 -5.52 -13.42
C VAL A 503 5.99 -4.37 -14.11
N ILE A 504 6.72 -3.33 -14.49
CA ILE A 504 6.18 -2.17 -15.23
C ILE A 504 6.42 -2.38 -16.71
N THR A 505 5.63 -3.28 -17.30
CA THR A 505 5.77 -3.67 -18.69
C THR A 505 5.36 -2.56 -19.66
N GLY A 506 5.73 -2.72 -20.93
CA GLY A 506 5.29 -1.80 -21.99
C GLY A 506 3.77 -1.75 -22.13
N LEU A 507 3.07 -2.86 -21.90
CA LEU A 507 1.62 -2.95 -21.97
C LEU A 507 0.95 -2.13 -20.86
N ILE A 508 1.45 -2.24 -19.63
CA ILE A 508 0.97 -1.46 -18.47
C ILE A 508 1.22 0.03 -18.72
N LYS A 509 2.43 0.41 -19.13
CA LYS A 509 2.80 1.82 -19.38
C LYS A 509 1.98 2.48 -20.51
N ALA A 510 1.66 1.73 -21.54
CA ALA A 510 0.85 2.23 -22.66
C ALA A 510 -0.59 2.57 -22.23
N ASN A 511 -1.12 1.88 -21.24
CA ASN A 511 -2.52 2.00 -20.80
C ASN A 511 -2.69 2.83 -19.51
N ILE A 512 -1.62 3.00 -18.71
CA ILE A 512 -1.60 3.84 -17.52
C ILE A 512 -0.62 5.00 -17.74
N PRO A 513 -1.07 6.09 -18.36
CA PRO A 513 -0.19 7.21 -18.70
C PRO A 513 0.14 8.12 -17.53
N CYS A 514 -0.69 8.13 -16.48
CA CYS A 514 -0.47 8.91 -15.27
C CYS A 514 0.45 8.17 -14.32
N ARG A 515 1.55 8.81 -13.89
CA ARG A 515 2.57 8.13 -13.11
C ARG A 515 3.11 9.00 -12.00
N ILE A 516 3.43 8.36 -10.89
CA ILE A 516 4.17 8.95 -9.78
C ILE A 516 5.42 8.11 -9.54
N ALA A 517 6.58 8.75 -9.57
CA ALA A 517 7.82 8.16 -9.13
C ALA A 517 8.28 8.81 -7.84
N PHE A 518 8.32 8.05 -6.77
CA PHE A 518 9.07 8.38 -5.57
C PHE A 518 10.56 8.14 -5.79
N GLN A 519 11.40 8.39 -4.79
CA GLN A 519 12.82 8.15 -4.88
C GLN A 519 13.14 6.72 -5.32
N VAL A 520 14.08 6.59 -6.26
CA VAL A 520 14.62 5.31 -6.73
C VAL A 520 16.14 5.30 -6.63
N SER A 521 16.72 4.09 -6.65
CA SER A 521 18.16 3.93 -6.47
C SER A 521 18.97 4.23 -7.73
N ALA A 522 18.40 3.95 -8.90
CA ALA A 522 19.12 4.04 -10.16
C ALA A 522 18.37 4.84 -11.24
N LYS A 523 19.12 5.42 -12.19
CA LYS A 523 18.56 6.11 -13.36
C LYS A 523 17.69 5.20 -14.23
N VAL A 524 18.01 3.90 -14.26
CA VAL A 524 17.25 2.89 -15.03
C VAL A 524 15.85 2.76 -14.45
N ASP A 525 15.71 2.74 -13.12
CA ASP A 525 14.42 2.65 -12.44
C ASP A 525 13.54 3.86 -12.73
N SER A 526 14.14 5.08 -12.70
CA SER A 526 13.42 6.30 -13.07
C SER A 526 12.90 6.24 -14.51
N ARG A 527 13.74 5.74 -15.46
CA ARG A 527 13.30 5.56 -16.85
C ARG A 527 12.23 4.50 -17.00
N THR A 528 12.30 3.42 -16.22
CA THR A 528 11.24 2.38 -16.23
C THR A 528 9.90 2.97 -15.84
N ILE A 529 9.86 3.88 -14.85
CA ILE A 529 8.61 4.48 -14.38
C ILE A 529 8.16 5.63 -15.30
N LEU A 530 9.04 6.64 -15.49
CA LEU A 530 8.68 7.94 -16.08
C LEU A 530 9.10 8.09 -17.56
N ASP A 531 9.75 7.10 -18.14
CA ASP A 531 10.44 7.17 -19.44
C ASP A 531 11.55 8.21 -19.48
N GLN A 532 11.93 8.81 -18.34
CA GLN A 532 12.98 9.81 -18.18
C GLN A 532 13.69 9.70 -16.84
N MET A 533 14.87 10.32 -16.74
CA MET A 533 15.65 10.39 -15.49
C MET A 533 15.10 11.45 -14.56
N GLY A 534 15.48 11.39 -13.28
CA GLY A 534 15.21 12.44 -12.29
C GLY A 534 14.72 11.94 -10.94
N ALA A 535 14.04 10.78 -10.88
CA ALA A 535 13.58 10.22 -9.62
C ALA A 535 14.73 9.71 -8.72
N GLU A 536 15.91 9.41 -9.30
CA GLU A 536 17.13 9.07 -8.56
C GLU A 536 17.76 10.24 -7.79
N HIS A 537 17.29 11.47 -8.06
CA HIS A 537 17.75 12.69 -7.38
C HIS A 537 16.78 13.20 -6.34
N LEU A 538 15.67 12.51 -6.12
CA LEU A 538 14.69 12.83 -5.10
C LEU A 538 15.25 12.57 -3.69
N LEU A 539 14.62 13.18 -2.70
CA LEU A 539 15.10 13.20 -1.32
C LEU A 539 14.60 12.04 -0.45
N GLY A 540 13.65 11.24 -0.96
CA GLY A 540 12.88 10.31 -0.15
C GLY A 540 11.82 11.02 0.71
N HIS A 541 11.25 10.30 1.68
CA HIS A 541 10.26 10.85 2.63
C HIS A 541 9.08 11.56 1.95
N GLY A 542 8.55 10.97 0.87
CA GLY A 542 7.40 11.51 0.17
C GLY A 542 7.74 12.46 -1.00
N ASP A 543 9.03 12.79 -1.22
CA ASP A 543 9.43 13.57 -2.39
C ASP A 543 9.24 12.76 -3.66
N MET A 544 8.46 13.27 -4.61
CA MET A 544 8.03 12.52 -5.80
C MET A 544 8.00 13.37 -7.06
N LEU A 545 8.04 12.70 -8.19
CA LEU A 545 7.79 13.26 -9.52
C LEU A 545 6.43 12.77 -10.02
N TYR A 546 5.50 13.68 -10.18
CA TYR A 546 4.18 13.43 -10.74
C TYR A 546 4.14 13.76 -12.23
N LEU A 547 3.79 12.78 -13.05
CA LEU A 547 3.60 12.89 -14.51
C LEU A 547 2.11 12.76 -14.81
N PRO A 548 1.39 13.87 -15.00
CA PRO A 548 -0.02 13.83 -15.38
C PRO A 548 -0.21 13.35 -16.82
N SER A 549 -1.39 12.81 -17.11
CA SER A 549 -1.74 12.35 -18.45
C SER A 549 -1.71 13.52 -19.46
N GLY A 550 -1.14 13.25 -20.65
CA GLY A 550 -1.07 14.24 -21.72
C GLY A 550 0.11 15.21 -21.64
N THR A 551 0.98 15.06 -20.65
CA THR A 551 2.24 15.82 -20.54
C THR A 551 3.44 14.91 -20.61
N SER A 552 4.58 15.44 -21.08
CA SER A 552 5.87 14.73 -21.07
C SER A 552 6.80 15.20 -19.94
N MET A 553 6.39 16.22 -19.19
CA MET A 553 7.22 16.83 -18.16
C MET A 553 6.65 16.52 -16.77
N PRO A 554 7.38 15.83 -15.89
CA PRO A 554 6.93 15.58 -14.54
C PRO A 554 7.09 16.84 -13.67
N THR A 555 6.13 17.04 -12.81
CA THR A 555 6.16 18.08 -11.78
C THR A 555 6.67 17.46 -10.48
N ARG A 556 7.58 18.14 -9.79
CA ARG A 556 8.02 17.74 -8.45
C ARG A 556 6.95 18.10 -7.44
N VAL A 557 6.58 17.14 -6.63
CA VAL A 557 5.58 17.31 -5.56
C VAL A 557 6.19 16.72 -4.27
N HIS A 558 6.06 17.46 -3.19
CA HIS A 558 6.37 16.96 -1.86
C HIS A 558 5.10 16.33 -1.28
N GLY A 559 5.09 15.00 -1.21
CA GLY A 559 3.93 14.21 -0.87
C GLY A 559 3.36 14.55 0.50
N ALA A 560 2.05 14.49 0.59
CA ALA A 560 1.35 14.68 1.86
C ALA A 560 1.73 13.57 2.85
N PHE A 561 2.07 13.97 4.06
CA PHE A 561 2.38 13.09 5.17
C PHE A 561 1.13 12.85 6.02
N VAL A 562 0.91 11.62 6.39
CA VAL A 562 -0.09 11.20 7.37
C VAL A 562 0.55 10.16 8.29
N SER A 563 0.32 10.28 9.58
CA SER A 563 0.82 9.35 10.59
C SER A 563 -0.09 8.11 10.70
N ASP A 564 0.45 7.00 11.17
CA ASP A 564 -0.34 5.78 11.41
C ASP A 564 -1.47 6.01 12.42
N ASN A 565 -1.26 6.89 13.39
CA ASN A 565 -2.27 7.25 14.39
C ASN A 565 -3.48 7.97 13.75
N GLU A 566 -3.23 8.89 12.81
CA GLU A 566 -4.29 9.57 12.07
C GLU A 566 -5.07 8.56 11.21
N VAL A 567 -4.38 7.65 10.50
CA VAL A 567 -5.02 6.58 9.72
C VAL A 567 -5.93 5.74 10.59
N HIS A 568 -5.43 5.26 11.75
CA HIS A 568 -6.23 4.47 12.69
C HIS A 568 -7.44 5.23 13.24
N SER A 569 -7.29 6.52 13.53
CA SER A 569 -8.36 7.36 14.05
C SER A 569 -9.48 7.54 13.02
N VAL A 570 -9.14 7.81 11.77
CA VAL A 570 -10.09 7.94 10.66
C VAL A 570 -10.79 6.61 10.38
N VAL A 571 -10.05 5.51 10.31
CA VAL A 571 -10.61 4.16 10.10
C VAL A 571 -11.57 3.79 11.23
N LYS A 572 -11.22 4.07 12.48
CA LYS A 572 -12.09 3.83 13.64
C LYS A 572 -13.39 4.63 13.53
N ALA A 573 -13.32 5.89 13.14
CA ALA A 573 -14.51 6.72 12.93
C ALA A 573 -15.39 6.18 11.80
N LEU A 574 -14.80 5.75 10.68
CA LEU A 574 -15.53 5.15 9.56
C LEU A 574 -16.19 3.82 9.91
N ARG A 575 -15.53 2.95 10.67
CA ARG A 575 -16.14 1.70 11.18
C ARG A 575 -17.32 1.97 12.12
N ALA A 576 -17.25 3.05 12.88
CA ALA A 576 -18.35 3.47 13.76
C ALA A 576 -19.55 4.04 12.98
N SER A 577 -19.33 4.62 11.78
CA SER A 577 -20.42 5.18 10.96
C SER A 577 -21.21 4.13 10.16
N GLY A 578 -20.69 2.91 9.99
CA GLY A 578 -21.40 1.83 9.30
C GLY A 578 -20.54 0.59 9.08
N SER A 579 -21.20 -0.51 8.71
CA SER A 579 -20.56 -1.77 8.33
C SER A 579 -20.44 -1.90 6.81
N PRO A 580 -19.41 -2.60 6.29
CA PRO A 580 -19.27 -2.84 4.86
C PRO A 580 -20.39 -3.77 4.36
N SER A 581 -20.82 -3.53 3.12
CA SER A 581 -21.66 -4.45 2.36
C SER A 581 -20.79 -5.17 1.35
N TYR A 582 -20.28 -6.34 1.73
CA TYR A 582 -19.41 -7.13 0.87
C TYR A 582 -20.20 -7.84 -0.24
N ILE A 583 -19.56 -8.01 -1.39
CA ILE A 583 -20.03 -8.79 -2.54
C ILE A 583 -19.13 -10.02 -2.64
N GLU A 584 -19.67 -11.20 -2.33
CA GLU A 584 -18.91 -12.47 -2.30
C GLU A 584 -18.30 -12.80 -3.67
N ASP A 585 -19.02 -12.53 -4.77
CA ASP A 585 -18.55 -12.76 -6.14
C ASP A 585 -17.25 -12.03 -6.50
N VAL A 586 -16.86 -11.00 -5.74
CA VAL A 586 -15.58 -10.29 -5.95
C VAL A 586 -14.39 -11.23 -5.69
N LEU A 587 -14.47 -12.07 -4.66
CA LEU A 587 -13.39 -13.00 -4.29
C LEU A 587 -13.48 -14.34 -5.04
N ASP A 588 -14.69 -14.79 -5.31
CA ASP A 588 -14.95 -16.07 -5.98
C ASP A 588 -14.77 -15.99 -7.52
N GLY A 589 -14.79 -14.75 -8.05
CA GLY A 589 -14.77 -14.49 -9.48
C GLY A 589 -16.18 -14.39 -10.10
N PRO A 590 -16.29 -13.85 -11.32
CA PRO A 590 -17.57 -13.64 -11.99
C PRO A 590 -18.25 -14.96 -12.33
N ALA A 591 -19.58 -14.98 -12.18
CA ALA A 591 -20.41 -16.10 -12.60
C ALA A 591 -20.43 -16.21 -14.14
N GLY A 592 -19.83 -17.26 -14.68
CA GLY A 592 -19.83 -17.57 -16.11
C GLY A 592 -18.73 -16.89 -16.95
N ASP A 593 -18.82 -17.07 -18.26
CA ASP A 593 -17.83 -16.57 -19.21
C ASP A 593 -17.88 -15.05 -19.32
N VAL A 594 -16.77 -14.41 -19.01
CA VAL A 594 -16.61 -12.96 -19.22
C VAL A 594 -16.25 -12.72 -20.69
N PRO A 595 -17.02 -11.92 -21.44
CA PRO A 595 -16.75 -11.70 -22.85
C PRO A 595 -15.31 -11.26 -23.12
N GLY A 596 -14.58 -12.07 -23.91
CA GLY A 596 -13.19 -11.82 -24.31
C GLY A 596 -12.12 -12.16 -23.28
N LEU A 597 -12.45 -12.84 -22.18
CA LEU A 597 -11.48 -13.52 -21.33
C LEU A 597 -11.53 -15.03 -21.59
N PRO A 598 -10.38 -15.73 -21.52
CA PRO A 598 -10.40 -17.20 -21.61
C PRO A 598 -11.21 -17.76 -20.43
N PRO A 599 -11.95 -18.86 -20.64
CA PRO A 599 -12.61 -19.58 -19.56
C PRO A 599 -11.59 -19.95 -18.48
N GLU A 600 -12.01 -19.92 -17.22
CA GLU A 600 -11.14 -20.34 -16.13
C GLU A 600 -11.03 -21.87 -16.16
N GLU A 601 -9.83 -22.39 -16.36
CA GLU A 601 -9.56 -23.81 -16.13
C GLU A 601 -9.72 -24.05 -14.63
N ALA A 602 -10.70 -24.89 -14.25
CA ALA A 602 -10.90 -25.33 -12.87
C ALA A 602 -9.58 -25.88 -12.31
N ALA A 603 -9.08 -25.32 -11.23
CA ALA A 603 -7.85 -25.79 -10.63
C ALA A 603 -8.08 -27.21 -10.07
N PRO A 604 -7.21 -28.20 -10.35
CA PRO A 604 -7.31 -29.51 -9.76
C PRO A 604 -7.07 -29.38 -8.23
N GLY A 605 -8.13 -29.53 -7.42
CA GLY A 605 -8.04 -29.55 -5.97
C GLY A 605 -8.98 -28.62 -5.20
N GLU A 606 -9.96 -27.98 -5.83
CA GLU A 606 -11.02 -27.30 -5.08
C GLU A 606 -11.97 -28.29 -4.45
N LEU A 607 -12.32 -28.03 -3.18
CA LEU A 607 -13.18 -28.84 -2.32
C LEU A 607 -14.38 -29.40 -3.11
N ASP A 608 -14.54 -30.72 -3.02
CA ASP A 608 -15.68 -31.46 -3.53
C ASP A 608 -16.95 -30.80 -3.02
N GLY A 609 -17.93 -30.52 -3.89
CA GLY A 609 -19.15 -29.83 -3.51
C GLY A 609 -19.91 -30.52 -2.36
N GLU A 610 -19.70 -31.83 -2.17
CA GLU A 610 -20.22 -32.60 -1.02
C GLU A 610 -19.65 -32.16 0.34
N GLN A 611 -18.47 -31.56 0.36
CA GLN A 611 -17.84 -31.07 1.61
C GLN A 611 -18.29 -29.65 1.99
N ASP A 612 -19.11 -29.00 1.17
CA ASP A 612 -19.64 -27.66 1.47
C ASP A 612 -20.68 -27.74 2.60
N PRO A 613 -20.54 -26.94 3.68
CA PRO A 613 -21.47 -26.95 4.81
C PRO A 613 -22.93 -26.65 4.43
N LEU A 614 -23.18 -26.03 3.28
CA LEU A 614 -24.51 -25.70 2.79
C LEU A 614 -25.05 -26.72 1.74
N TYR A 615 -24.25 -27.73 1.39
CA TYR A 615 -24.63 -28.72 0.36
C TYR A 615 -25.95 -29.44 0.70
N ASP A 616 -26.09 -29.93 1.93
CA ASP A 616 -27.33 -30.60 2.39
C ASP A 616 -28.55 -29.69 2.32
N GLN A 617 -28.36 -28.40 2.62
CA GLN A 617 -29.45 -27.41 2.51
C GLN A 617 -29.79 -27.15 1.02
N ALA A 618 -28.79 -27.12 0.14
CA ALA A 618 -28.99 -26.98 -1.30
C ALA A 618 -29.74 -28.18 -1.87
N VAL A 619 -29.34 -29.41 -1.50
CA VAL A 619 -30.01 -30.66 -1.87
C VAL A 619 -31.48 -30.63 -1.42
N ARG A 620 -31.75 -30.24 -0.18
CA ARG A 620 -33.10 -30.12 0.36
C ARG A 620 -33.93 -29.12 -0.44
N ILE A 621 -33.39 -27.94 -0.77
CA ILE A 621 -34.08 -26.93 -1.58
C ILE A 621 -34.44 -27.50 -2.97
N VAL A 622 -33.53 -28.19 -3.62
CA VAL A 622 -33.74 -28.78 -4.95
C VAL A 622 -34.78 -29.88 -4.92
N THR A 623 -34.74 -30.76 -3.92
CA THR A 623 -35.69 -31.88 -3.78
C THR A 623 -37.08 -31.45 -3.38
N GLU A 624 -37.22 -30.44 -2.47
CA GLU A 624 -38.48 -29.82 -2.08
C GLU A 624 -39.15 -29.07 -3.24
N THR A 625 -38.34 -28.23 -3.96
CA THR A 625 -38.88 -27.39 -5.04
C THR A 625 -39.07 -28.14 -6.36
N ARG A 626 -38.48 -29.34 -6.49
CA ARG A 626 -38.37 -30.11 -7.74
C ARG A 626 -37.75 -29.33 -8.90
N LYS A 627 -36.89 -28.34 -8.56
CA LYS A 627 -36.23 -27.46 -9.53
C LYS A 627 -34.74 -27.37 -9.23
N ALA A 628 -33.91 -27.91 -10.12
CA ALA A 628 -32.46 -27.80 -10.02
C ALA A 628 -31.97 -26.53 -10.74
N SER A 629 -32.16 -25.38 -10.10
CA SER A 629 -31.78 -24.07 -10.63
C SER A 629 -30.65 -23.47 -9.82
N ILE A 630 -29.53 -23.16 -10.46
CA ILE A 630 -28.36 -22.50 -9.84
C ILE A 630 -28.81 -21.17 -9.23
N SER A 631 -29.58 -20.35 -9.95
CA SER A 631 -30.09 -19.06 -9.48
C SER A 631 -31.10 -19.22 -8.33
N GLY A 632 -31.84 -20.32 -8.28
CA GLY A 632 -32.75 -20.64 -7.17
C GLY A 632 -31.99 -20.93 -5.87
N ILE A 633 -30.92 -21.71 -5.92
CA ILE A 633 -30.05 -22.03 -4.78
C ILE A 633 -29.32 -20.76 -4.33
N GLN A 634 -28.74 -20.00 -5.25
CA GLN A 634 -28.04 -18.76 -4.98
C GLN A 634 -28.90 -17.79 -4.16
N ARG A 635 -30.13 -17.54 -4.60
CA ARG A 635 -31.04 -16.61 -3.89
C ARG A 635 -31.48 -17.09 -2.52
N ARG A 636 -31.78 -18.38 -2.38
CA ARG A 636 -32.28 -18.95 -1.11
C ARG A 636 -31.20 -19.09 -0.05
N LEU A 637 -29.98 -19.49 -0.47
CA LEU A 637 -28.84 -19.63 0.44
C LEU A 637 -28.00 -18.36 0.54
N LYS A 638 -28.28 -17.33 -0.29
CA LYS A 638 -27.50 -16.08 -0.39
C LYS A 638 -26.01 -16.31 -0.62
N ILE A 639 -25.67 -17.23 -1.53
CA ILE A 639 -24.30 -17.61 -1.89
C ILE A 639 -23.96 -17.14 -3.30
N GLY A 640 -22.65 -17.09 -3.64
CA GLY A 640 -22.17 -16.78 -4.98
C GLY A 640 -22.59 -17.83 -6.02
N TYR A 641 -22.71 -17.41 -7.29
CA TYR A 641 -23.12 -18.28 -8.41
C TYR A 641 -22.23 -19.50 -8.57
N ASN A 642 -20.89 -19.30 -8.53
CA ASN A 642 -19.92 -20.40 -8.72
C ASN A 642 -20.06 -21.48 -7.64
N ARG A 643 -20.35 -21.07 -6.40
CA ARG A 643 -20.60 -21.99 -5.30
C ARG A 643 -21.91 -22.76 -5.49
N ALA A 644 -22.98 -22.08 -5.93
CA ALA A 644 -24.25 -22.69 -6.25
C ALA A 644 -24.13 -23.62 -7.47
N ALA A 645 -23.38 -23.25 -8.51
CA ALA A 645 -23.12 -24.04 -9.70
C ALA A 645 -22.41 -25.36 -9.36
N ARG A 646 -21.34 -25.29 -8.57
CA ARG A 646 -20.61 -26.49 -8.10
C ARG A 646 -21.50 -27.44 -7.32
N MET A 647 -22.34 -26.91 -6.40
CA MET A 647 -23.30 -27.76 -5.67
C MET A 647 -24.25 -28.51 -6.61
N VAL A 648 -24.73 -27.86 -7.68
CA VAL A 648 -25.61 -28.50 -8.67
C VAL A 648 -24.86 -29.51 -9.52
N GLU A 649 -23.62 -29.25 -9.88
CA GLU A 649 -22.75 -30.20 -10.61
C GLU A 649 -22.45 -31.41 -9.75
N THR A 650 -22.12 -31.23 -8.47
CA THR A 650 -21.95 -32.36 -7.53
C THR A 650 -23.25 -33.14 -7.33
N MET A 651 -24.43 -32.45 -7.28
CA MET A 651 -25.72 -33.16 -7.27
C MET A 651 -25.97 -33.97 -8.55
N GLU A 652 -25.45 -33.52 -9.69
CA GLU A 652 -25.50 -34.27 -10.94
C GLU A 652 -24.60 -35.52 -10.89
N GLU A 653 -23.38 -35.40 -10.40
CA GLU A 653 -22.46 -36.51 -10.16
C GLU A 653 -23.00 -37.52 -9.12
N ALA A 654 -23.62 -37.03 -8.07
CA ALA A 654 -24.29 -37.84 -7.04
C ALA A 654 -25.62 -38.48 -7.53
N GLY A 655 -26.10 -38.18 -8.76
CA GLY A 655 -27.34 -38.68 -9.28
C GLY A 655 -28.60 -38.14 -8.66
N ILE A 656 -28.51 -37.03 -7.94
CA ILE A 656 -29.65 -36.31 -7.33
C ILE A 656 -30.42 -35.55 -8.39
N VAL A 657 -29.71 -35.00 -9.38
CA VAL A 657 -30.26 -34.32 -10.55
C VAL A 657 -29.69 -34.91 -11.82
N GLY A 658 -30.45 -34.85 -12.92
CA GLY A 658 -30.03 -35.29 -14.23
C GLY A 658 -29.15 -34.26 -14.94
N SER A 659 -28.54 -34.70 -16.06
CA SER A 659 -27.70 -33.85 -16.91
C SER A 659 -28.46 -32.67 -17.50
N LEU A 660 -27.72 -31.58 -17.79
CA LEU A 660 -28.25 -30.39 -18.42
C LEU A 660 -28.89 -30.69 -19.77
N GLN A 661 -30.20 -30.48 -19.88
CA GLN A 661 -30.97 -30.71 -21.11
C GLN A 661 -30.80 -29.50 -22.07
N THR A 662 -31.13 -29.71 -23.34
CA THR A 662 -31.07 -28.69 -24.41
C THR A 662 -31.95 -27.46 -24.16
N ASN A 663 -32.93 -27.58 -23.25
CA ASN A 663 -33.82 -26.52 -22.80
C ASN A 663 -33.25 -25.71 -21.61
N GLY A 664 -32.03 -26.03 -21.15
CA GLY A 664 -31.39 -25.36 -20.01
C GLY A 664 -31.84 -25.87 -18.63
N PHE A 665 -32.61 -26.98 -18.56
CA PHE A 665 -33.10 -27.55 -17.29
C PHE A 665 -32.35 -28.85 -16.94
N ARG A 666 -32.28 -29.12 -15.62
CA ARG A 666 -31.89 -30.42 -15.08
C ARG A 666 -33.09 -31.03 -14.37
N GLU A 667 -33.37 -32.30 -14.66
CA GLU A 667 -34.43 -33.04 -14.01
C GLU A 667 -34.00 -33.46 -12.59
N VAL A 668 -34.90 -33.35 -11.60
CA VAL A 668 -34.62 -33.79 -10.23
C VAL A 668 -34.98 -35.26 -10.10
N LEU A 669 -33.98 -36.12 -9.96
CA LEU A 669 -34.11 -37.57 -9.90
C LEU A 669 -34.42 -38.08 -8.49
N ALA A 670 -33.87 -37.43 -7.46
CA ALA A 670 -34.09 -37.81 -6.07
C ALA A 670 -35.55 -37.61 -5.62
N PRO A 671 -36.09 -38.52 -4.77
CA PRO A 671 -37.45 -38.36 -4.20
C PRO A 671 -37.52 -37.10 -3.29
N PRO A 672 -38.74 -36.56 -3.08
CA PRO A 672 -38.91 -35.47 -2.13
C PRO A 672 -38.55 -35.92 -0.69
N PRO A 673 -38.07 -35.01 0.17
CA PRO A 673 -37.73 -35.38 1.52
C PRO A 673 -38.98 -35.87 2.29
N PRO A 674 -38.82 -36.81 3.24
CA PRO A 674 -39.96 -37.34 4.00
C PRO A 674 -40.61 -36.22 4.85
N GLY A 675 -41.88 -35.94 4.55
CA GLY A 675 -42.66 -34.89 5.26
C GLY A 675 -43.04 -33.67 4.44
N ALA A 676 -42.81 -33.65 3.13
CA ALA A 676 -43.27 -32.61 2.21
C ALA A 676 -44.53 -33.15 1.45
N ASP A 677 -45.68 -33.20 2.11
CA ASP A 677 -46.99 -33.32 1.50
C ASP A 677 -47.74 -31.98 1.58
#